data_089e8e0302e42d5d8a04899769e61d75
#
_entry.id   089e8e0302e42d5d8a04899769e61d75
#
_cell.length_a   1.000
_cell.length_b   1.000
_cell.length_c   1.000
_cell.angle_alpha   90.00
_cell.angle_beta   90.00
_cell.angle_gamma   90.00
#
_symmetry.space_group_name_H-M   'P 1'
#
loop_
_entity.id
_entity.type
_entity.pdbx_description
1 polymer ?
#
loop_
_entity_poly.entity_id
_entity_poly.type
_entity_poly.pdbx_seq_one_letter_code
_entity_poly.pdbx_strand_id
1 'polypeptide(L)'
;MKHKLIALLITGACAAVAEATAQPVTKVTFYSPSVVRIVKYPADMKTQPEKHSFTVIMKPEKVKVKTTDTGNATEYETEDMRVKVDKATGTALFLTIKGDTLLREMGEPQFTMRKGDVDEGKYIVEQSWKLDKGEAIFGLGQRKDKDISLRGKDITLWNVNTYTTIPVFTSQKGYGVFWDNMGRSFFTDNDKGTTFKSEVAEMTDYYFVYRDGTTDGVIAGLRALTGRATMFPLWAMGHWQCRERYKTSDELAGVLDKYRELEIPLDGIVQDWQYWGCDSNWNAMRFMNPYYINKVGDPAYERYLPADMRNMKQSEPRLKSPEEMVKYVHSRNSHLMISIWASFGPWTEPYAELKKIGALLPFETWPRNSGTLPYDAFNPKARDIYWKHLSNLYKMGFDAWWTDSSEPDHFEKPGDDDYMTAAGSWRSVKNAFALVHNRGIYEHQRSTKGNSKRSIQMTRSGQLGIQHYGTFSWSGDISSTWDVMQEQVPTGLSYVICGIPFWNTDIGGFFSWSYHNNPKDPGMQELQTRWMQWGAFMPLMRNHCSSPMVSEIYEYGNPGDWAYDVQKAYVKLRYRMLPYIYSTQGDVVLNDGSMMRPLVMDFAADSTALTRNDEYMFGRSMLVKPVTSPLYTWQDNNGYGHLIYPDIRQAAAPVEVYLPAGTAWYDFWTNERIDGGRKLMRPCPITEMPVYVRAGSIMPWGPEVQYSSEKPWDDLEIRVYPGADGKFVLYEDRGDGYEYERGQYTLTEFRWNDATRTLTIGARKGKYPKMLTHRRFNIVMVGKDSGRGDGAMKVTRTVEYNGKEITMKF
;
A
#
# COMPACT_ATOMS: atom_id res chain seq x y z
N MET A 1 -56.85 65.91 -1.12
CA MET A 1 -56.04 66.47 -0.04
C MET A 1 -54.76 65.70 -0.02
N LYS A 2 -53.63 66.36 -0.33
CA LYS A 2 -52.32 65.77 -0.48
C LYS A 2 -51.62 65.70 0.87
N HIS A 3 -51.23 64.57 1.32
CA HIS A 3 -50.26 64.44 2.42
C HIS A 3 -48.91 63.99 1.85
N LYS A 4 -47.92 64.92 1.98
CA LYS A 4 -46.51 64.66 1.73
C LYS A 4 -45.92 63.91 2.90
N LEU A 5 -45.31 62.73 2.67
CA LEU A 5 -44.44 62.10 3.62
C LEU A 5 -42.98 62.52 3.29
N ILE A 6 -42.33 63.11 4.28
CA ILE A 6 -40.92 63.45 4.29
C ILE A 6 -40.15 62.23 4.77
N ALA A 7 -39.35 61.61 3.92
CA ALA A 7 -38.43 60.58 4.29
C ALA A 7 -37.10 61.19 4.77
N LEU A 8 -36.77 60.95 6.03
CA LEU A 8 -35.48 61.37 6.61
C LEU A 8 -34.47 60.25 6.28
N LEU A 9 -33.51 60.49 5.43
CA LEU A 9 -32.37 59.61 5.19
C LEU A 9 -31.37 59.89 6.32
N ILE A 10 -31.21 58.91 7.24
CA ILE A 10 -30.10 58.80 8.17
C ILE A 10 -29.03 57.94 7.53
N THR A 11 -28.00 58.56 6.97
CA THR A 11 -26.78 57.89 6.52
C THR A 11 -25.90 57.58 7.78
N GLY A 12 -26.11 56.40 8.33
CA GLY A 12 -25.18 55.85 9.29
C GLY A 12 -23.96 55.25 8.57
N ALA A 13 -22.86 55.94 8.59
CA ALA A 13 -21.57 55.35 8.19
C ALA A 13 -21.15 54.39 9.28
N CYS A 14 -21.41 53.08 9.06
CA CYS A 14 -20.71 52.05 9.80
C CYS A 14 -19.27 52.01 9.29
N ALA A 15 -18.36 52.68 10.02
CA ALA A 15 -16.95 52.41 9.88
C ALA A 15 -16.71 51.00 10.43
N ALA A 16 -16.55 50.00 9.57
CA ALA A 16 -15.99 48.75 9.94
C ALA A 16 -14.54 49.00 10.35
N VAL A 17 -14.30 49.07 11.67
CA VAL A 17 -12.96 48.96 12.24
C VAL A 17 -12.52 47.55 11.89
N ALA A 18 -11.71 47.37 10.86
CA ALA A 18 -10.94 46.17 10.68
C ALA A 18 -9.99 46.10 11.88
N GLU A 19 -10.33 45.26 12.87
CA GLU A 19 -9.37 44.83 13.84
C GLU A 19 -8.19 44.24 13.06
N ALA A 20 -7.05 44.90 13.13
CA ALA A 20 -5.81 44.37 12.62
C ALA A 20 -5.51 43.10 13.43
N THR A 21 -5.90 41.95 12.89
CA THR A 21 -5.57 40.65 13.49
C THR A 21 -4.05 40.57 13.53
N ALA A 22 -3.49 40.36 14.73
CA ALA A 22 -2.06 40.22 14.90
C ALA A 22 -1.57 39.03 14.02
N GLN A 23 -0.42 39.22 13.37
CA GLN A 23 0.10 38.25 12.40
C GLN A 23 0.38 36.89 13.03
N PRO A 24 0.08 35.78 12.32
CA PRO A 24 0.42 34.43 12.80
C PRO A 24 1.93 34.30 13.06
N VAL A 25 2.28 33.61 14.13
CA VAL A 25 3.67 33.29 14.43
C VAL A 25 4.12 32.11 13.58
N THR A 26 5.19 32.27 12.81
CA THR A 26 5.79 31.23 11.99
C THR A 26 7.03 30.66 12.66
N LYS A 27 7.09 29.34 12.85
CA LYS A 27 8.25 28.62 13.34
C LYS A 27 8.78 27.67 12.28
N VAL A 28 10.11 27.74 12.05
CA VAL A 28 10.85 26.90 11.12
C VAL A 28 11.71 25.93 11.92
N THR A 29 11.61 24.63 11.66
CA THR A 29 12.43 23.62 12.33
C THR A 29 12.94 22.61 11.31
N PHE A 30 14.24 22.52 11.11
CA PHE A 30 14.84 21.50 10.25
C PHE A 30 14.95 20.19 11.02
N TYR A 31 14.43 19.11 10.44
CA TYR A 31 14.56 17.74 10.94
C TYR A 31 15.81 17.07 10.37
N SER A 32 16.16 17.40 9.14
CA SER A 32 17.39 17.02 8.45
C SER A 32 17.73 18.13 7.43
N PRO A 33 18.85 18.08 6.71
CA PRO A 33 19.12 19.05 5.64
C PRO A 33 18.03 19.11 4.55
N SER A 34 17.34 17.99 4.33
CA SER A 34 16.32 17.81 3.27
C SER A 34 14.87 17.90 3.78
N VAL A 35 14.64 18.10 5.10
CA VAL A 35 13.30 18.09 5.71
C VAL A 35 13.13 19.26 6.65
N VAL A 36 12.17 20.13 6.38
CA VAL A 36 11.82 21.26 7.22
C VAL A 36 10.36 21.22 7.63
N ARG A 37 10.06 21.44 8.90
CA ARG A 37 8.73 21.62 9.46
C ARG A 37 8.41 23.10 9.56
N ILE A 38 7.24 23.49 9.08
CA ILE A 38 6.67 24.84 9.21
C ILE A 38 5.43 24.73 10.10
N VAL A 39 5.42 25.46 11.19
CA VAL A 39 4.28 25.58 12.08
C VAL A 39 3.86 27.04 12.12
N LYS A 40 2.54 27.27 12.02
CA LYS A 40 1.98 28.62 12.22
C LYS A 40 0.80 28.53 13.17
N TYR A 41 0.71 29.53 14.07
CA TYR A 41 -0.37 29.62 15.06
C TYR A 41 -0.77 31.08 15.26
N PRO A 42 -2.00 31.35 15.74
CA PRO A 42 -2.48 32.71 16.01
C PRO A 42 -1.56 33.49 16.94
N ALA A 43 -1.32 34.74 16.67
CA ALA A 43 -0.40 35.58 17.45
C ALA A 43 -0.86 35.86 18.90
N ASP A 44 -2.15 35.74 19.15
CA ASP A 44 -2.75 35.90 20.50
C ASP A 44 -2.57 34.66 21.38
N MET A 45 -2.08 33.55 20.84
CA MET A 45 -1.70 32.40 21.63
C MET A 45 -0.50 32.70 22.51
N LYS A 46 -0.71 32.74 23.84
CA LYS A 46 0.34 33.04 24.82
C LYS A 46 1.44 31.99 24.89
N THR A 47 1.15 30.77 24.56
CA THR A 47 2.10 29.63 24.52
C THR A 47 1.88 28.82 23.25
N GLN A 48 2.98 28.43 22.61
CA GLN A 48 2.89 27.51 21.51
C GLN A 48 2.35 26.17 22.01
N PRO A 49 1.25 25.64 21.45
CA PRO A 49 0.74 24.34 21.85
C PRO A 49 1.76 23.26 21.49
N GLU A 50 1.96 22.33 22.42
CA GLU A 50 2.77 21.17 22.17
C GLU A 50 1.94 20.13 21.40
N LYS A 51 2.34 19.81 20.18
CA LYS A 51 1.66 18.82 19.36
C LYS A 51 2.49 17.54 19.28
N HIS A 52 1.91 16.45 19.71
CA HIS A 52 2.43 15.11 19.47
C HIS A 52 1.88 14.57 18.16
N SER A 53 2.75 14.38 17.17
CA SER A 53 2.37 13.74 15.91
C SER A 53 2.13 12.24 16.13
N PHE A 54 1.08 11.69 15.51
CA PHE A 54 0.86 10.24 15.47
C PHE A 54 1.82 9.54 14.51
N THR A 55 2.31 10.26 13.51
CA THR A 55 3.07 9.72 12.36
C THR A 55 4.57 9.98 12.46
N VAL A 56 4.98 11.15 12.91
CA VAL A 56 6.38 11.55 12.96
C VAL A 56 7.05 10.99 14.20
N ILE A 57 8.00 10.09 13.99
CA ILE A 57 8.80 9.46 15.06
C ILE A 57 10.24 9.97 15.12
N MET A 58 10.69 10.64 14.05
CA MET A 58 12.02 11.25 13.98
C MET A 58 12.11 12.43 14.94
N LYS A 59 13.22 12.54 15.66
CA LYS A 59 13.59 13.76 16.38
C LYS A 59 14.44 14.65 15.46
N PRO A 60 14.31 15.98 15.58
CA PRO A 60 15.16 16.88 14.80
C PRO A 60 16.65 16.60 15.03
N GLU A 61 17.38 16.48 13.95
CA GLU A 61 18.85 16.33 13.98
C GLU A 61 19.54 17.67 14.28
N LYS A 62 20.82 17.61 14.59
CA LYS A 62 21.67 18.83 14.63
C LYS A 62 22.03 19.23 13.19
N VAL A 63 21.12 19.95 12.54
CA VAL A 63 21.33 20.42 11.19
C VAL A 63 22.20 21.69 11.18
N LYS A 64 23.19 21.74 10.29
CA LYS A 64 23.95 22.97 10.04
C LYS A 64 23.08 23.90 9.16
N VAL A 65 22.51 24.92 9.78
CA VAL A 65 21.66 25.91 9.10
C VAL A 65 22.36 27.26 9.10
N LYS A 66 22.59 27.82 7.92
CA LYS A 66 23.04 29.20 7.78
C LYS A 66 21.80 30.10 7.78
N THR A 67 21.74 31.03 8.74
CA THR A 67 20.62 31.97 8.84
C THR A 67 21.11 33.35 8.41
N THR A 68 20.38 33.99 7.52
CA THR A 68 20.69 35.32 6.98
C THR A 68 19.45 36.21 7.10
N ASP A 69 19.63 37.39 7.70
CA ASP A 69 18.62 38.42 7.71
C ASP A 69 18.78 39.28 6.43
N THR A 70 17.76 39.27 5.60
CA THR A 70 17.73 40.07 4.35
C THR A 70 16.92 41.38 4.48
N GLY A 71 16.64 41.83 5.70
CA GLY A 71 15.76 42.97 6.00
C GLY A 71 14.28 42.58 5.99
N ASN A 72 13.71 42.28 4.84
CA ASN A 72 12.28 41.89 4.73
C ASN A 72 12.01 40.42 5.03
N ALA A 73 13.04 39.58 5.05
CA ALA A 73 12.87 38.14 5.28
C ALA A 73 14.04 37.56 6.08
N THR A 74 13.76 36.39 6.70
CA THR A 74 14.79 35.51 7.25
C THR A 74 15.00 34.37 6.27
N GLU A 75 16.23 34.16 5.82
CA GLU A 75 16.60 33.07 4.94
C GLU A 75 17.38 32.01 5.73
N TYR A 76 16.98 30.76 5.59
CA TYR A 76 17.61 29.57 6.17
C TYR A 76 18.16 28.72 5.02
N GLU A 77 19.44 28.36 5.10
CA GLU A 77 20.13 27.57 4.06
C GLU A 77 20.75 26.32 4.71
N THR A 78 20.43 25.16 4.15
CA THR A 78 21.07 23.87 4.43
C THR A 78 21.91 23.42 3.23
N GLU A 79 22.45 22.22 3.22
CA GLU A 79 23.14 21.67 2.05
C GLU A 79 22.18 21.28 0.91
N ASP A 80 20.88 21.04 1.20
CA ASP A 80 19.90 20.58 0.21
C ASP A 80 18.98 21.69 -0.30
N MET A 81 18.59 22.67 0.56
CA MET A 81 17.57 23.65 0.22
C MET A 81 17.75 25.00 0.92
N ARG A 82 17.02 26.00 0.42
CA ARG A 82 16.81 27.27 1.09
C ARG A 82 15.34 27.48 1.42
N VAL A 83 15.07 28.05 2.60
CA VAL A 83 13.74 28.45 3.03
C VAL A 83 13.79 29.93 3.39
N LYS A 84 12.99 30.75 2.71
CA LYS A 84 12.89 32.17 2.96
C LYS A 84 11.54 32.49 3.58
N VAL A 85 11.53 33.09 4.76
CA VAL A 85 10.31 33.48 5.48
C VAL A 85 10.19 34.98 5.46
N ASP A 86 9.14 35.48 4.86
CA ASP A 86 8.81 36.92 4.84
C ASP A 86 8.44 37.37 6.26
N LYS A 87 9.04 38.48 6.73
CA LYS A 87 8.83 38.96 8.12
C LYS A 87 7.50 39.67 8.30
N ALA A 88 6.92 40.20 7.22
CA ALA A 88 5.68 40.95 7.29
C ALA A 88 4.45 40.02 7.24
N THR A 89 4.55 38.89 6.56
CA THR A 89 3.43 37.94 6.36
C THR A 89 3.64 36.56 6.98
N GLY A 90 4.86 36.25 7.40
CA GLY A 90 5.22 34.91 7.86
C GLY A 90 5.16 33.84 6.76
N THR A 91 5.01 34.22 5.48
CA THR A 91 4.91 33.26 4.36
C THR A 91 6.26 32.66 4.01
N ALA A 92 6.27 31.36 3.74
CA ALA A 92 7.46 30.61 3.36
C ALA A 92 7.59 30.46 1.83
N LEU A 93 8.83 30.58 1.36
CA LEU A 93 9.26 30.30 -0.02
C LEU A 93 10.36 29.25 0.04
N PHE A 94 10.17 28.14 -0.67
CA PHE A 94 11.12 27.02 -0.76
C PHE A 94 11.88 27.10 -2.07
N LEU A 95 13.20 27.02 -2.01
CA LEU A 95 14.10 27.18 -3.13
C LEU A 95 15.14 26.06 -3.18
N THR A 96 15.62 25.74 -4.37
CA THR A 96 16.84 24.95 -4.52
C THR A 96 18.04 25.76 -4.01
N ILE A 97 19.18 25.12 -3.78
CA ILE A 97 20.44 25.80 -3.45
C ILE A 97 20.86 26.81 -4.53
N LYS A 98 20.49 26.55 -5.79
CA LYS A 98 20.75 27.44 -6.93
C LYS A 98 19.82 28.65 -6.98
N GLY A 99 18.74 28.65 -6.21
CA GLY A 99 17.76 29.74 -6.14
C GLY A 99 16.50 29.54 -6.99
N ASP A 100 16.33 28.36 -7.62
CA ASP A 100 15.11 28.06 -8.36
C ASP A 100 13.95 27.85 -7.39
N THR A 101 12.78 28.38 -7.71
CA THR A 101 11.59 28.23 -6.89
C THR A 101 11.04 26.81 -6.99
N LEU A 102 10.95 26.15 -5.82
CA LEU A 102 10.26 24.86 -5.66
C LEU A 102 8.77 25.09 -5.37
N LEU A 103 8.47 25.76 -4.25
CA LEU A 103 7.10 25.99 -3.80
C LEU A 103 7.00 27.32 -3.05
N ARG A 104 5.85 27.97 -3.14
CA ARG A 104 5.56 29.23 -2.43
C ARG A 104 4.22 29.15 -1.73
N GLU A 105 4.17 29.53 -0.45
CA GLU A 105 2.89 29.77 0.21
C GLU A 105 2.15 30.96 -0.40
N MET A 106 0.81 30.85 -0.42
CA MET A 106 -0.10 31.92 -0.87
C MET A 106 -0.77 32.58 0.33
N GLY A 107 -0.21 33.70 0.78
CA GLY A 107 -0.77 34.46 1.90
C GLY A 107 -0.62 33.78 3.27
N GLU A 108 -1.22 34.39 4.25
CA GLU A 108 -1.22 33.90 5.64
C GLU A 108 -2.20 32.72 5.80
N PRO A 109 -1.96 31.82 6.76
CA PRO A 109 -2.92 30.77 7.07
C PRO A 109 -4.22 31.38 7.60
N GLN A 110 -5.33 30.67 7.36
CA GLN A 110 -6.62 31.05 7.92
C GLN A 110 -6.88 30.25 9.20
N PHE A 111 -7.35 30.94 10.23
CA PHE A 111 -7.77 30.38 11.51
C PHE A 111 -9.19 30.80 11.80
N THR A 112 -10.15 29.87 11.77
CA THR A 112 -11.54 30.13 12.17
C THR A 112 -11.82 29.39 13.47
N MET A 113 -12.03 30.14 14.56
CA MET A 113 -12.27 29.54 15.88
C MET A 113 -13.55 28.72 15.89
N ARG A 114 -13.48 27.51 16.40
CA ARG A 114 -14.63 26.62 16.61
C ARG A 114 -15.41 27.05 17.84
N LYS A 115 -16.74 26.93 17.79
CA LYS A 115 -17.65 27.27 18.88
C LYS A 115 -18.78 26.27 18.96
N GLY A 116 -19.24 25.98 20.18
CA GLY A 116 -20.45 25.22 20.43
C GLY A 116 -20.33 23.69 20.26
N ASP A 117 -19.14 23.13 20.23
CA ASP A 117 -18.88 21.68 20.21
C ASP A 117 -17.73 21.29 21.15
N VAL A 118 -17.36 20.00 21.18
CA VAL A 118 -16.30 19.48 22.06
C VAL A 118 -14.89 20.01 21.72
N ASP A 119 -14.72 20.61 20.55
CA ASP A 119 -13.49 21.24 20.08
C ASP A 119 -13.53 22.77 20.20
N GLU A 120 -14.41 23.31 21.02
CA GLU A 120 -14.49 24.76 21.27
C GLU A 120 -13.13 25.33 21.71
N GLY A 121 -12.74 26.45 21.11
CA GLY A 121 -11.42 27.08 21.34
C GLY A 121 -10.30 26.57 20.43
N LYS A 122 -10.50 25.47 19.68
CA LYS A 122 -9.63 25.07 18.57
C LYS A 122 -10.07 25.78 17.29
N TYR A 123 -9.37 25.54 16.18
CA TYR A 123 -9.57 26.22 14.92
C TYR A 123 -9.86 25.24 13.79
N ILE A 124 -10.67 25.70 12.84
CA ILE A 124 -10.56 25.25 11.46
C ILE A 124 -9.34 25.96 10.90
N VAL A 125 -8.42 25.22 10.31
CA VAL A 125 -7.17 25.78 9.77
C VAL A 125 -7.06 25.54 8.29
N GLU A 126 -6.46 26.52 7.57
CA GLU A 126 -6.28 26.44 6.13
C GLU A 126 -4.92 27.05 5.74
N GLN A 127 -4.18 26.39 4.84
CA GLN A 127 -2.96 26.91 4.23
C GLN A 127 -2.96 26.61 2.73
N SER A 128 -2.59 27.61 1.94
CA SER A 128 -2.54 27.51 0.48
C SER A 128 -1.13 27.72 -0.06
N TRP A 129 -0.88 27.10 -1.20
CA TRP A 129 0.37 27.20 -1.96
C TRP A 129 0.09 27.54 -3.41
N LYS A 130 1.07 28.20 -4.05
CA LYS A 130 1.06 28.47 -5.47
C LYS A 130 2.00 27.52 -6.18
N LEU A 131 1.44 26.70 -7.06
CA LEU A 131 2.17 25.85 -7.98
C LEU A 131 2.45 26.58 -9.29
N ASP A 132 3.49 26.14 -10.02
CA ASP A 132 3.71 26.64 -11.37
C ASP A 132 2.64 26.11 -12.34
N LYS A 133 2.42 26.87 -13.42
CA LYS A 133 1.51 26.46 -14.49
C LYS A 133 2.05 25.19 -15.16
N GLY A 134 1.24 24.14 -15.20
CA GLY A 134 1.61 22.85 -15.79
C GLY A 134 2.46 21.94 -14.89
N GLU A 135 2.74 22.35 -13.66
CA GLU A 135 3.39 21.50 -12.67
C GLU A 135 2.44 20.35 -12.28
N ALA A 136 2.89 19.11 -12.43
CA ALA A 136 2.12 17.93 -12.02
C ALA A 136 2.37 17.59 -10.55
N ILE A 137 1.30 17.27 -9.83
CA ILE A 137 1.34 16.80 -8.43
C ILE A 137 0.53 15.53 -8.26
N PHE A 138 0.99 14.66 -7.35
CA PHE A 138 0.49 13.31 -7.14
C PHE A 138 0.39 12.99 -5.64
N GLY A 139 -0.39 11.97 -5.25
CA GLY A 139 -0.45 11.51 -3.87
C GLY A 139 -1.85 11.44 -3.30
N LEU A 140 -2.02 11.86 -2.04
CA LEU A 140 -3.23 11.82 -1.22
C LEU A 140 -3.80 10.41 -0.96
N GLY A 141 -3.00 9.35 -1.19
CA GLY A 141 -3.35 7.99 -0.83
C GLY A 141 -4.30 7.31 -1.80
N GLN A 142 -4.99 6.29 -1.29
CA GLN A 142 -5.91 5.43 -2.04
C GLN A 142 -7.27 6.11 -2.22
N ARG A 143 -7.69 6.28 -3.46
CA ARG A 143 -8.95 6.89 -3.85
C ARG A 143 -9.55 6.16 -5.05
N LYS A 144 -10.87 6.19 -5.20
CA LYS A 144 -11.57 5.73 -6.41
C LYS A 144 -11.48 6.81 -7.49
N ASP A 145 -10.36 6.90 -8.18
CA ASP A 145 -10.11 7.87 -9.23
C ASP A 145 -9.33 7.20 -10.37
N LYS A 146 -9.73 7.47 -11.61
CA LYS A 146 -9.04 6.97 -12.80
C LYS A 146 -7.83 7.81 -13.20
N ASP A 147 -7.47 8.82 -12.39
CA ASP A 147 -6.38 9.74 -12.65
C ASP A 147 -5.48 9.87 -11.41
N ILE A 148 -4.16 9.76 -11.60
CA ILE A 148 -3.17 9.99 -10.54
C ILE A 148 -2.91 11.47 -10.28
N SER A 149 -3.25 12.36 -11.24
CA SER A 149 -3.04 13.81 -11.11
C SER A 149 -3.95 14.41 -10.04
N LEU A 150 -3.40 15.28 -9.21
CA LEU A 150 -4.15 16.07 -8.23
C LEU A 150 -4.56 17.44 -8.74
N ARG A 151 -4.15 17.82 -9.97
CA ARG A 151 -4.49 19.13 -10.54
C ARG A 151 -5.97 19.25 -10.82
N GLY A 152 -6.56 20.35 -10.32
CA GLY A 152 -7.97 20.62 -10.46
C GLY A 152 -8.91 19.77 -9.61
N LYS A 153 -8.38 19.04 -8.61
CA LYS A 153 -9.17 18.14 -7.75
C LYS A 153 -9.65 18.85 -6.48
N ASP A 154 -10.81 18.38 -6.00
CA ASP A 154 -11.37 18.66 -4.68
C ASP A 154 -11.61 17.33 -3.97
N ILE A 155 -10.89 17.08 -2.86
CA ILE A 155 -10.80 15.75 -2.23
C ILE A 155 -10.99 15.89 -0.73
N THR A 156 -11.97 15.16 -0.19
CA THR A 156 -12.12 14.98 1.26
C THR A 156 -11.17 13.89 1.76
N LEU A 157 -10.34 14.24 2.74
CA LEU A 157 -9.42 13.34 3.40
C LEU A 157 -10.07 12.75 4.64
N TRP A 158 -10.73 11.60 4.46
CA TRP A 158 -11.46 10.90 5.50
C TRP A 158 -11.46 9.40 5.22
N ASN A 159 -10.92 8.61 6.13
CA ASN A 159 -10.75 7.18 5.93
C ASN A 159 -12.08 6.44 6.08
N VAL A 160 -12.45 5.70 5.05
CA VAL A 160 -13.60 4.80 5.01
C VAL A 160 -13.25 3.59 4.14
N ASN A 161 -14.08 2.54 4.15
CA ASN A 161 -13.86 1.39 3.28
C ASN A 161 -13.60 1.83 1.83
N THR A 162 -12.56 1.29 1.19
CA THR A 162 -12.03 1.64 -0.13
C THR A 162 -11.31 2.99 -0.27
N TYR A 163 -11.32 3.84 0.76
CA TYR A 163 -10.57 5.11 0.79
C TYR A 163 -9.59 5.12 1.96
N THR A 164 -8.31 5.25 1.65
CA THR A 164 -7.23 5.46 2.65
C THR A 164 -6.49 6.72 2.27
N THR A 165 -6.84 7.82 2.91
CA THR A 165 -6.34 9.14 2.57
C THR A 165 -5.07 9.46 3.35
N ILE A 166 -4.04 9.88 2.62
CA ILE A 166 -2.73 10.23 3.17
C ILE A 166 -2.48 11.70 2.84
N PRO A 167 -2.36 12.61 3.80
CA PRO A 167 -2.25 14.05 3.55
C PRO A 167 -0.85 14.46 3.04
N VAL A 168 -0.43 13.84 1.94
CA VAL A 168 0.85 14.06 1.27
C VAL A 168 0.61 14.30 -0.21
N PHE A 169 1.18 15.37 -0.76
CA PHE A 169 1.37 15.49 -2.20
C PHE A 169 2.84 15.60 -2.56
N THR A 170 3.20 15.07 -3.73
CA THR A 170 4.55 15.08 -4.30
C THR A 170 4.51 15.74 -5.67
N SER A 171 5.46 16.65 -5.94
CA SER A 171 5.60 17.34 -7.23
C SER A 171 6.58 16.62 -8.15
N GLN A 172 6.36 16.72 -9.46
CA GLN A 172 7.33 16.34 -10.49
C GLN A 172 8.69 17.04 -10.35
N LYS A 173 8.76 18.16 -9.63
CA LYS A 173 10.01 18.87 -9.31
C LYS A 173 10.84 18.17 -8.21
N GLY A 174 10.36 17.03 -7.68
CA GLY A 174 11.07 16.27 -6.66
C GLY A 174 10.99 16.87 -5.25
N TYR A 175 9.91 17.60 -4.93
CA TYR A 175 9.58 17.96 -3.55
C TYR A 175 8.25 17.35 -3.12
N GLY A 176 8.04 17.25 -1.80
CA GLY A 176 6.79 16.80 -1.20
C GLY A 176 6.34 17.69 -0.05
N VAL A 177 5.03 17.73 0.17
CA VAL A 177 4.40 18.39 1.32
C VAL A 177 3.61 17.34 2.09
N PHE A 178 3.89 17.19 3.37
CA PHE A 178 3.12 16.38 4.30
C PHE A 178 2.38 17.31 5.27
N TRP A 179 1.05 17.30 5.23
CA TRP A 179 0.17 18.03 6.10
C TRP A 179 -0.14 17.17 7.34
N ASP A 180 0.49 17.49 8.49
CA ASP A 180 0.38 16.68 9.70
C ASP A 180 -0.89 17.01 10.50
N ASN A 181 -2.03 16.61 9.96
CA ASN A 181 -3.33 16.67 10.63
C ASN A 181 -4.12 15.37 10.40
N MET A 182 -4.58 14.74 11.48
CA MET A 182 -5.26 13.44 11.44
C MET A 182 -6.78 13.54 11.54
N GLY A 183 -7.30 14.75 11.57
CA GLY A 183 -8.73 15.03 11.51
C GLY A 183 -9.26 15.03 10.07
N ARG A 184 -10.59 15.21 9.96
CA ARG A 184 -11.21 15.44 8.65
C ARG A 184 -10.57 16.65 8.00
N SER A 185 -10.01 16.44 6.82
CA SER A 185 -9.31 17.47 6.06
C SER A 185 -9.79 17.50 4.61
N PHE A 186 -9.49 18.58 3.92
CA PHE A 186 -9.88 18.81 2.54
C PHE A 186 -8.64 19.27 1.77
N PHE A 187 -8.47 18.72 0.60
CA PHE A 187 -7.48 19.16 -0.38
C PHE A 187 -8.23 19.75 -1.57
N THR A 188 -7.83 20.93 -1.99
CA THR A 188 -8.40 21.60 -3.17
C THR A 188 -7.28 22.17 -4.04
N ASP A 189 -7.30 21.92 -5.35
CA ASP A 189 -6.42 22.58 -6.33
C ASP A 189 -7.27 23.27 -7.39
N ASN A 190 -7.13 24.59 -7.49
CA ASN A 190 -7.87 25.43 -8.43
C ASN A 190 -7.11 26.74 -8.73
N ASP A 191 -7.75 27.65 -9.43
CA ASP A 191 -7.14 28.95 -9.80
C ASP A 191 -6.75 29.81 -8.58
N LYS A 192 -7.31 29.53 -7.40
CA LYS A 192 -6.98 30.22 -6.15
C LYS A 192 -5.81 29.58 -5.40
N GLY A 193 -5.24 28.50 -5.92
CA GLY A 193 -4.11 27.78 -5.33
C GLY A 193 -4.41 26.34 -4.97
N THR A 194 -3.37 25.69 -4.44
CA THR A 194 -3.43 24.33 -3.88
C THR A 194 -3.52 24.47 -2.36
N THR A 195 -4.57 23.93 -1.75
CA THR A 195 -4.94 24.20 -0.36
C THR A 195 -5.14 22.92 0.43
N PHE A 196 -4.60 22.87 1.66
CA PHE A 196 -5.08 21.99 2.70
C PHE A 196 -5.91 22.77 3.72
N LYS A 197 -7.07 22.19 4.10
CA LYS A 197 -7.96 22.68 5.15
C LYS A 197 -8.29 21.55 6.10
N SER A 198 -8.25 21.78 7.42
CA SER A 198 -8.64 20.79 8.43
C SER A 198 -9.68 21.35 9.37
N GLU A 199 -10.66 20.52 9.77
CA GLU A 199 -11.77 20.94 10.63
C GLU A 199 -11.35 21.25 12.06
N VAL A 200 -10.27 20.62 12.55
CA VAL A 200 -9.81 20.78 13.94
C VAL A 200 -8.30 20.80 14.01
N ALA A 201 -7.74 21.90 14.53
CA ALA A 201 -6.34 22.03 14.86
C ALA A 201 -6.10 23.19 15.83
N GLU A 202 -4.93 23.26 16.42
CA GLU A 202 -4.45 24.42 17.20
C GLU A 202 -3.49 25.27 16.38
N MET A 203 -2.98 24.73 15.26
CA MET A 203 -1.99 25.35 14.38
C MET A 203 -2.08 24.76 12.98
N THR A 204 -1.54 25.44 11.98
CA THR A 204 -1.14 24.77 10.73
C THR A 204 0.21 24.11 10.98
N ASP A 205 0.38 22.90 10.47
CA ASP A 205 1.57 22.09 10.68
C ASP A 205 1.84 21.21 9.48
N TYR A 206 2.94 21.50 8.79
CA TYR A 206 3.32 20.70 7.64
C TYR A 206 4.84 20.55 7.53
N TYR A 207 5.25 19.49 6.84
CA TYR A 207 6.64 19.21 6.49
C TYR A 207 6.83 19.41 5.00
N PHE A 208 7.87 20.13 4.64
CA PHE A 208 8.36 20.22 3.28
C PHE A 208 9.61 19.37 3.15
N VAL A 209 9.61 18.50 2.13
CA VAL A 209 10.68 17.53 1.87
C VAL A 209 11.26 17.78 0.49
N TYR A 210 12.58 17.96 0.41
CA TYR A 210 13.28 18.09 -0.87
C TYR A 210 14.68 17.45 -0.74
N ARG A 211 14.92 16.41 -1.50
CA ARG A 211 16.19 15.71 -1.54
C ARG A 211 16.48 15.29 -2.97
N ASP A 212 17.67 15.67 -3.48
CA ASP A 212 18.18 15.31 -4.82
C ASP A 212 17.27 15.72 -5.99
N GLY A 213 16.17 16.46 -5.75
CA GLY A 213 15.20 16.83 -6.79
C GLY A 213 14.46 15.63 -7.39
N THR A 214 14.29 14.53 -6.65
CA THR A 214 13.67 13.31 -7.13
C THR A 214 12.52 12.86 -6.22
N THR A 215 11.54 12.15 -6.78
CA THR A 215 10.48 11.53 -6.00
C THR A 215 11.02 10.47 -5.03
N ASP A 216 12.06 9.74 -5.41
CA ASP A 216 12.74 8.80 -4.49
C ASP A 216 13.31 9.53 -3.25
N GLY A 217 13.87 10.72 -3.45
CA GLY A 217 14.36 11.57 -2.37
C GLY A 217 13.24 12.05 -1.45
N VAL A 218 12.07 12.39 -2.01
CA VAL A 218 10.87 12.72 -1.21
C VAL A 218 10.43 11.53 -0.36
N ILE A 219 10.32 10.34 -0.95
CA ILE A 219 9.94 9.11 -0.25
C ILE A 219 10.93 8.80 0.88
N ALA A 220 12.22 8.93 0.62
CA ALA A 220 13.26 8.72 1.64
C ALA A 220 13.12 9.71 2.81
N GLY A 221 12.84 10.98 2.54
CA GLY A 221 12.59 12.00 3.57
C GLY A 221 11.32 11.72 4.38
N LEU A 222 10.23 11.32 3.73
CA LEU A 222 8.98 10.93 4.41
C LEU A 222 9.20 9.71 5.32
N ARG A 223 9.94 8.69 4.85
CA ARG A 223 10.26 7.50 5.66
C ARG A 223 11.27 7.79 6.77
N ALA A 224 12.18 8.70 6.57
CA ALA A 224 13.05 9.19 7.65
C ALA A 224 12.22 9.83 8.77
N LEU A 225 11.24 10.66 8.42
CA LEU A 225 10.33 11.29 9.38
C LEU A 225 9.48 10.27 10.14
N THR A 226 8.90 9.30 9.44
CA THR A 226 7.80 8.47 9.93
C THR A 226 8.16 7.01 10.18
N GLY A 227 9.41 6.66 9.95
CA GLY A 227 9.95 5.32 10.09
C GLY A 227 10.08 4.59 8.76
N ARG A 228 11.23 3.94 8.59
CA ARG A 228 11.52 3.12 7.40
C ARG A 228 10.58 1.92 7.32
N ALA A 229 10.34 1.45 6.10
CA ALA A 229 9.58 0.24 5.87
C ALA A 229 10.28 -0.99 6.47
N THR A 230 9.51 -1.93 6.98
CA THR A 230 10.02 -3.20 7.52
C THR A 230 10.12 -4.26 6.42
N MET A 231 11.02 -5.21 6.60
CA MET A 231 11.18 -6.35 5.69
C MET A 231 10.11 -7.39 5.97
N PHE A 232 9.32 -7.77 4.97
CA PHE A 232 8.47 -8.95 5.06
C PHE A 232 9.28 -10.22 4.83
N PRO A 233 8.84 -11.37 5.35
CA PRO A 233 9.49 -12.64 5.05
C PRO A 233 9.35 -12.99 3.57
N LEU A 234 10.28 -13.82 3.08
CA LEU A 234 10.29 -14.25 1.68
C LEU A 234 8.96 -14.88 1.24
N TRP A 235 8.35 -15.71 2.08
CA TRP A 235 7.09 -16.37 1.78
C TRP A 235 5.91 -15.41 1.57
N ALA A 236 5.95 -14.22 2.18
CA ALA A 236 4.92 -13.21 1.95
C ALA A 236 4.94 -12.65 0.51
N MET A 237 6.07 -12.76 -0.19
CA MET A 237 6.21 -12.32 -1.58
C MET A 237 5.65 -13.33 -2.60
N GLY A 238 5.30 -14.55 -2.16
CA GLY A 238 4.64 -15.57 -2.98
C GLY A 238 3.16 -15.27 -3.21
N HIS A 239 2.39 -16.30 -3.50
CA HIS A 239 0.95 -16.23 -3.75
C HIS A 239 0.17 -16.56 -2.48
N TRP A 240 -0.94 -15.82 -2.25
CA TRP A 240 -1.87 -16.00 -1.15
C TRP A 240 -3.25 -16.35 -1.67
N GLN A 241 -3.85 -17.41 -1.13
CA GLN A 241 -5.22 -17.80 -1.41
C GLN A 241 -6.13 -17.38 -0.26
N CYS A 242 -7.17 -16.65 -0.58
CA CYS A 242 -8.19 -16.19 0.34
C CYS A 242 -9.55 -16.21 -0.33
N ARG A 243 -10.59 -16.42 0.43
CA ARG A 243 -11.99 -16.11 0.09
C ARG A 243 -12.81 -15.91 1.35
N GLU A 244 -13.88 -15.18 1.29
CA GLU A 244 -14.94 -15.16 2.27
C GLU A 244 -15.88 -16.34 1.98
N ARG A 245 -15.86 -17.44 2.73
CA ARG A 245 -14.87 -17.86 3.73
C ARG A 245 -14.84 -19.39 3.72
N TYR A 246 -13.78 -19.95 4.23
CA TYR A 246 -13.73 -21.38 4.54
C TYR A 246 -14.52 -21.61 5.83
N LYS A 247 -15.49 -22.56 5.82
CA LYS A 247 -16.42 -22.77 6.93
C LYS A 247 -15.93 -23.82 7.94
N THR A 248 -14.90 -24.58 7.56
CA THR A 248 -14.31 -25.62 8.41
C THR A 248 -12.80 -25.68 8.23
N SER A 249 -12.11 -26.26 9.21
CA SER A 249 -10.66 -26.55 9.09
C SER A 249 -10.37 -27.49 7.92
N ASP A 250 -11.25 -28.45 7.65
CA ASP A 250 -11.08 -29.42 6.56
C ASP A 250 -11.27 -28.78 5.18
N GLU A 251 -12.18 -27.81 5.05
CA GLU A 251 -12.37 -27.08 3.80
C GLU A 251 -11.11 -26.26 3.49
N LEU A 252 -10.58 -25.49 4.44
CA LEU A 252 -9.34 -24.76 4.28
C LEU A 252 -8.17 -25.67 3.89
N ALA A 253 -8.01 -26.77 4.60
CA ALA A 253 -6.97 -27.76 4.32
C ALA A 253 -7.15 -28.42 2.95
N GLY A 254 -8.39 -28.69 2.54
CA GLY A 254 -8.73 -29.27 1.23
C GLY A 254 -8.34 -28.35 0.07
N VAL A 255 -8.53 -27.03 0.22
CA VAL A 255 -8.07 -26.05 -0.77
C VAL A 255 -6.55 -26.07 -0.90
N LEU A 256 -5.82 -26.07 0.21
CA LEU A 256 -4.36 -26.15 0.18
C LEU A 256 -3.87 -27.46 -0.46
N ASP A 257 -4.49 -28.59 -0.12
CA ASP A 257 -4.17 -29.88 -0.75
C ASP A 257 -4.40 -29.84 -2.26
N LYS A 258 -5.50 -29.23 -2.71
CA LYS A 258 -5.81 -29.10 -4.14
C LYS A 258 -4.82 -28.24 -4.89
N TYR A 259 -4.34 -27.14 -4.30
CA TYR A 259 -3.26 -26.34 -4.88
C TYR A 259 -1.96 -27.16 -5.05
N ARG A 260 -1.60 -27.97 -4.04
CA ARG A 260 -0.43 -28.86 -4.10
C ARG A 260 -0.59 -29.97 -5.15
N GLU A 261 -1.77 -30.61 -5.20
CA GLU A 261 -2.11 -31.65 -6.19
C GLU A 261 -2.00 -31.12 -7.63
N LEU A 262 -2.52 -29.90 -7.85
CA LEU A 262 -2.52 -29.27 -9.15
C LEU A 262 -1.20 -28.56 -9.50
N GLU A 263 -0.20 -28.63 -8.62
CA GLU A 263 1.09 -27.96 -8.79
C GLU A 263 0.94 -26.45 -9.07
N ILE A 264 0.02 -25.81 -8.33
CA ILE A 264 -0.14 -24.36 -8.33
C ILE A 264 0.64 -23.83 -7.11
N PRO A 265 1.69 -23.02 -7.32
CA PRO A 265 2.48 -22.53 -6.21
C PRO A 265 1.66 -21.69 -5.22
N LEU A 266 1.90 -21.89 -3.90
CA LEU A 266 1.18 -21.21 -2.83
C LEU A 266 2.03 -21.14 -1.57
N ASP A 267 2.23 -19.94 -1.01
CA ASP A 267 2.89 -19.75 0.28
C ASP A 267 1.92 -19.44 1.42
N GLY A 268 0.81 -18.78 1.15
CA GLY A 268 -0.13 -18.36 2.19
C GLY A 268 -1.57 -18.74 1.91
N ILE A 269 -2.28 -19.15 2.96
CA ILE A 269 -3.74 -19.31 2.95
C ILE A 269 -4.33 -18.49 4.09
N VAL A 270 -5.54 -17.96 3.90
CA VAL A 270 -6.13 -17.02 4.84
C VAL A 270 -7.38 -17.61 5.49
N GLN A 271 -7.42 -17.63 6.83
CA GLN A 271 -8.60 -17.89 7.61
C GLN A 271 -9.36 -16.58 7.80
N ASP A 272 -10.47 -16.43 7.11
CA ASP A 272 -11.35 -15.30 7.23
C ASP A 272 -12.25 -15.37 8.47
N TRP A 273 -13.16 -14.44 8.64
CA TRP A 273 -14.01 -14.25 9.80
C TRP A 273 -14.93 -15.45 10.13
N GLN A 274 -15.75 -15.35 11.19
CA GLN A 274 -16.65 -16.37 11.74
C GLN A 274 -16.02 -17.65 12.33
N TYR A 275 -14.70 -17.75 12.46
CA TYR A 275 -14.10 -18.80 13.29
C TYR A 275 -14.47 -18.62 14.77
N TRP A 276 -14.83 -17.41 15.17
CA TRP A 276 -15.33 -17.07 16.52
C TRP A 276 -16.80 -17.40 16.73
N GLY A 277 -17.54 -17.79 15.70
CA GLY A 277 -18.97 -18.15 15.77
C GLY A 277 -19.90 -17.01 15.35
N CYS A 278 -20.97 -16.80 16.11
CA CYS A 278 -22.02 -15.83 15.78
C CYS A 278 -21.59 -14.36 15.95
N ASP A 279 -22.44 -13.45 15.45
CA ASP A 279 -22.17 -11.99 15.44
C ASP A 279 -21.99 -11.39 16.85
N SER A 280 -22.76 -11.86 17.85
CA SER A 280 -22.58 -11.39 19.23
C SER A 280 -21.22 -11.78 19.83
N ASN A 281 -20.54 -12.75 19.23
CA ASN A 281 -19.17 -13.17 19.61
C ASN A 281 -18.11 -12.64 18.64
N TRP A 282 -18.42 -11.57 17.90
CA TRP A 282 -17.57 -10.98 16.87
C TRP A 282 -16.16 -10.71 17.36
N ASN A 283 -15.16 -11.17 16.61
CA ASN A 283 -13.74 -10.97 16.90
C ASN A 283 -13.31 -11.43 18.30
N ALA A 284 -13.84 -12.55 18.77
CA ALA A 284 -13.46 -13.09 20.10
C ALA A 284 -11.97 -13.44 20.22
N MET A 285 -11.21 -13.47 19.10
CA MET A 285 -9.82 -13.95 19.01
C MET A 285 -9.64 -15.35 19.59
N ARG A 286 -10.71 -16.14 19.48
CA ARG A 286 -10.81 -17.54 19.90
C ARG A 286 -11.73 -18.27 18.94
N PHE A 287 -11.41 -19.53 18.70
CA PHE A 287 -12.29 -20.43 17.94
C PHE A 287 -13.44 -20.89 18.82
N MET A 288 -14.64 -20.43 18.53
CA MET A 288 -15.87 -20.79 19.21
C MET A 288 -16.91 -21.38 18.25
N ASN A 289 -16.70 -21.25 16.94
CA ASN A 289 -17.54 -21.90 15.94
C ASN A 289 -17.40 -23.42 16.05
N PRO A 290 -18.51 -24.16 16.30
CA PRO A 290 -18.49 -25.60 16.56
C PRO A 290 -17.82 -26.42 15.45
N TYR A 291 -17.86 -25.95 14.22
CA TYR A 291 -17.26 -26.64 13.06
C TYR A 291 -15.72 -26.67 13.09
N TYR A 292 -15.08 -25.70 13.73
CA TYR A 292 -13.61 -25.66 13.83
C TYR A 292 -13.08 -26.43 15.04
N ILE A 293 -13.91 -26.61 16.07
CA ILE A 293 -13.51 -27.21 17.36
C ILE A 293 -14.15 -28.57 17.62
N ASN A 294 -14.73 -29.16 16.58
CA ASN A 294 -15.40 -30.46 16.66
C ASN A 294 -16.47 -30.57 17.78
N LYS A 295 -17.35 -29.54 17.83
CA LYS A 295 -18.41 -29.39 18.84
C LYS A 295 -19.80 -29.25 18.23
N VAL A 296 -20.01 -29.66 16.99
CA VAL A 296 -21.32 -29.64 16.34
C VAL A 296 -22.27 -30.59 17.08
N GLY A 297 -23.44 -30.05 17.44
CA GLY A 297 -24.45 -30.78 18.23
C GLY A 297 -24.19 -30.78 19.76
N ASP A 298 -23.13 -30.17 20.25
CA ASP A 298 -22.92 -29.95 21.69
C ASP A 298 -23.73 -28.71 22.14
N PRO A 299 -24.75 -28.87 23.05
CA PRO A 299 -25.62 -27.77 23.46
C PRO A 299 -24.85 -26.55 24.05
N ALA A 300 -23.66 -26.77 24.62
CA ALA A 300 -22.86 -25.70 25.20
C ALA A 300 -22.32 -24.72 24.11
N TYR A 301 -22.19 -25.17 22.88
CA TYR A 301 -21.67 -24.41 21.75
C TYR A 301 -22.72 -23.99 20.73
N GLU A 302 -23.97 -24.46 20.86
CA GLU A 302 -25.05 -24.18 19.93
C GLU A 302 -25.28 -22.66 19.73
N ARG A 303 -25.16 -21.88 20.80
CA ARG A 303 -25.31 -20.44 20.74
C ARG A 303 -24.26 -19.70 19.88
N TYR A 304 -23.09 -20.34 19.63
CA TYR A 304 -22.02 -19.77 18.80
C TYR A 304 -22.14 -20.17 17.32
N LEU A 305 -23.13 -21.02 16.99
CA LEU A 305 -23.31 -21.50 15.63
C LEU A 305 -23.78 -20.36 14.72
N PRO A 306 -23.04 -20.02 13.61
CA PRO A 306 -23.45 -19.02 12.66
C PRO A 306 -24.78 -19.38 12.01
N ALA A 307 -25.61 -18.36 11.73
CA ALA A 307 -26.98 -18.58 11.21
C ALA A 307 -26.97 -19.32 9.86
N ASP A 308 -26.02 -19.02 8.98
CA ASP A 308 -25.87 -19.63 7.65
C ASP A 308 -25.27 -21.05 7.67
N MET A 309 -24.78 -21.51 8.84
CA MET A 309 -24.18 -22.82 9.02
C MET A 309 -25.12 -23.80 9.78
N ARG A 310 -26.27 -23.36 10.28
CA ARG A 310 -27.20 -24.17 11.09
C ARG A 310 -27.66 -25.48 10.42
N ASN A 311 -27.82 -25.43 9.09
CA ASN A 311 -28.27 -26.58 8.30
C ASN A 311 -27.12 -27.28 7.56
N MET A 312 -25.85 -26.90 7.83
CA MET A 312 -24.71 -27.50 7.18
C MET A 312 -24.51 -28.94 7.74
N LYS A 313 -24.41 -29.91 6.84
CA LYS A 313 -24.07 -31.28 7.22
C LYS A 313 -22.55 -31.39 7.38
N GLN A 314 -22.10 -31.87 8.50
CA GLN A 314 -20.69 -32.17 8.73
C GLN A 314 -20.48 -33.69 8.78
N SER A 315 -19.54 -34.18 7.97
CA SER A 315 -18.93 -35.49 8.19
C SER A 315 -17.98 -35.42 9.38
N GLU A 316 -17.53 -36.54 9.92
CA GLU A 316 -16.50 -36.54 10.95
C GLU A 316 -15.27 -35.75 10.46
N PRO A 317 -14.83 -34.69 11.19
CA PRO A 317 -13.75 -33.86 10.71
C PRO A 317 -12.40 -34.58 10.81
N ARG A 318 -11.59 -34.36 9.75
CA ARG A 318 -10.20 -34.83 9.72
C ARG A 318 -9.34 -34.04 10.72
N LEU A 319 -9.55 -32.72 10.78
CA LEU A 319 -8.88 -31.78 11.69
C LEU A 319 -9.85 -31.38 12.80
N LYS A 320 -9.55 -31.81 14.02
CA LYS A 320 -10.46 -31.70 15.17
C LYS A 320 -10.27 -30.47 16.03
N SER A 321 -9.23 -29.68 15.73
CA SER A 321 -8.95 -28.43 16.46
C SER A 321 -8.23 -27.38 15.58
N PRO A 322 -8.28 -26.11 15.95
CA PRO A 322 -7.53 -25.06 15.26
C PRO A 322 -6.01 -25.30 15.28
N GLU A 323 -5.48 -25.88 16.37
CA GLU A 323 -4.06 -26.23 16.49
C GLU A 323 -3.65 -27.31 15.48
N GLU A 324 -4.52 -28.27 15.24
CA GLU A 324 -4.32 -29.27 14.18
C GLU A 324 -4.35 -28.64 12.80
N MET A 325 -5.27 -27.70 12.56
CA MET A 325 -5.33 -26.93 11.30
C MET A 325 -4.03 -26.15 11.05
N VAL A 326 -3.55 -25.39 12.03
CA VAL A 326 -2.29 -24.64 11.92
C VAL A 326 -1.11 -25.57 11.64
N LYS A 327 -0.97 -26.65 12.39
CA LYS A 327 0.06 -27.66 12.18
C LYS A 327 -0.02 -28.30 10.79
N TYR A 328 -1.24 -28.54 10.32
CA TYR A 328 -1.46 -29.12 9.00
C TYR A 328 -0.98 -28.17 7.89
N VAL A 329 -1.38 -26.89 7.95
CA VAL A 329 -0.96 -25.88 7.00
C VAL A 329 0.58 -25.77 6.95
N HIS A 330 1.22 -25.71 8.11
CA HIS A 330 2.69 -25.67 8.19
C HIS A 330 3.35 -26.94 7.65
N SER A 331 2.72 -28.12 7.86
CA SER A 331 3.24 -29.39 7.32
C SER A 331 3.22 -29.45 5.78
N ARG A 332 2.41 -28.60 5.16
CA ARG A 332 2.31 -28.43 3.70
C ARG A 332 3.21 -27.31 3.17
N ASN A 333 4.16 -26.81 4.00
CA ASN A 333 5.03 -25.69 3.68
C ASN A 333 4.23 -24.45 3.21
N SER A 334 3.18 -24.13 3.96
CA SER A 334 2.38 -22.93 3.76
C SER A 334 2.23 -22.17 5.08
N HIS A 335 1.87 -20.92 5.01
CA HIS A 335 1.68 -20.01 6.14
C HIS A 335 0.21 -19.62 6.28
N LEU A 336 -0.20 -19.26 7.49
CA LEU A 336 -1.59 -19.00 7.80
C LEU A 336 -1.79 -17.59 8.36
N MET A 337 -2.53 -16.76 7.62
CA MET A 337 -3.06 -15.49 8.09
C MET A 337 -4.45 -15.69 8.68
N ILE A 338 -4.84 -14.86 9.66
CA ILE A 338 -6.19 -14.90 10.24
C ILE A 338 -6.78 -13.50 10.32
N SER A 339 -8.08 -13.40 9.99
CA SER A 339 -8.84 -12.15 10.09
C SER A 339 -9.04 -11.75 11.56
N ILE A 340 -8.73 -10.52 11.87
CA ILE A 340 -8.96 -9.85 13.15
C ILE A 340 -9.50 -8.45 12.91
N TRP A 341 -10.36 -7.97 13.81
CA TRP A 341 -11.06 -6.71 13.65
C TRP A 341 -10.69 -5.72 14.75
N ALA A 342 -10.95 -4.46 14.52
CA ALA A 342 -10.79 -3.42 15.53
C ALA A 342 -12.06 -3.22 16.40
N SER A 343 -13.00 -4.14 16.33
CA SER A 343 -14.29 -4.11 17.03
C SER A 343 -14.60 -5.47 17.67
N PHE A 344 -15.42 -5.46 18.72
CA PHE A 344 -15.72 -6.64 19.51
C PHE A 344 -17.21 -6.80 19.77
N GLY A 345 -17.71 -8.02 19.66
CA GLY A 345 -19.09 -8.40 20.01
C GLY A 345 -19.30 -8.46 21.54
N PRO A 346 -20.55 -8.23 22.02
CA PRO A 346 -20.84 -8.08 23.44
C PRO A 346 -20.65 -9.35 24.27
N TRP A 347 -20.49 -10.52 23.66
CA TRP A 347 -20.26 -11.79 24.38
C TRP A 347 -18.79 -12.13 24.58
N THR A 348 -17.89 -11.29 24.06
CA THR A 348 -16.46 -11.54 24.08
C THR A 348 -15.80 -11.07 25.38
N GLU A 349 -14.74 -11.77 25.80
CA GLU A 349 -13.91 -11.33 26.95
C GLU A 349 -13.25 -9.97 26.70
N PRO A 350 -12.64 -9.69 25.51
CA PRO A 350 -12.10 -8.37 25.22
C PRO A 350 -13.13 -7.25 25.35
N TYR A 351 -14.37 -7.43 24.87
CA TYR A 351 -15.43 -6.43 25.07
C TYR A 351 -15.68 -6.12 26.55
N ALA A 352 -15.81 -7.16 27.38
CA ALA A 352 -16.06 -6.99 28.81
C ALA A 352 -14.91 -6.24 29.51
N GLU A 353 -13.66 -6.55 29.17
CA GLU A 353 -12.48 -5.89 29.73
C GLU A 353 -12.36 -4.43 29.26
N LEU A 354 -12.57 -4.17 27.97
CA LEU A 354 -12.55 -2.83 27.39
C LEU A 354 -13.65 -1.95 27.97
N LYS A 355 -14.87 -2.50 28.11
CA LYS A 355 -16.00 -1.81 28.75
C LYS A 355 -15.69 -1.40 30.18
N LYS A 356 -15.03 -2.25 30.96
CA LYS A 356 -14.65 -1.99 32.34
C LYS A 356 -13.73 -0.79 32.49
N ILE A 357 -12.89 -0.53 31.48
CA ILE A 357 -11.96 0.64 31.51
C ILE A 357 -12.48 1.83 30.68
N GLY A 358 -13.74 1.76 30.18
CA GLY A 358 -14.34 2.83 29.37
C GLY A 358 -13.69 3.02 28.01
N ALA A 359 -13.13 1.98 27.42
CA ALA A 359 -12.38 2.04 26.17
C ALA A 359 -13.10 1.37 24.99
N LEU A 360 -14.43 1.40 24.96
CA LEU A 360 -15.26 1.08 23.80
C LEU A 360 -15.82 2.39 23.22
N LEU A 361 -15.69 2.54 21.91
CA LEU A 361 -16.31 3.64 21.17
C LEU A 361 -17.79 3.31 20.93
N PRO A 362 -18.74 4.21 21.17
CA PRO A 362 -20.18 3.90 21.09
C PRO A 362 -20.70 3.94 19.64
N PHE A 363 -19.90 3.53 18.70
CA PHE A 363 -20.22 3.55 17.27
C PHE A 363 -20.81 2.21 16.85
N GLU A 364 -21.95 2.24 16.17
CA GLU A 364 -22.48 1.04 15.51
C GLU A 364 -21.59 0.67 14.34
N THR A 365 -21.05 -0.54 14.35
CA THR A 365 -20.19 -1.09 13.29
C THR A 365 -20.77 -2.39 12.73
N TRP A 366 -20.11 -2.95 11.72
CA TRP A 366 -20.47 -4.27 11.21
C TRP A 366 -20.15 -5.37 12.25
N PRO A 367 -21.01 -6.39 12.42
CA PRO A 367 -22.34 -6.59 11.80
C PRO A 367 -23.41 -5.68 12.42
N ARG A 368 -24.33 -5.17 11.60
CA ARG A 368 -25.41 -4.29 12.08
C ARG A 368 -26.27 -4.99 13.16
N ASN A 369 -26.71 -4.21 14.14
CA ASN A 369 -27.59 -4.65 15.22
C ASN A 369 -27.02 -5.80 16.10
N SER A 370 -25.74 -6.10 15.99
CA SER A 370 -25.06 -7.15 16.81
C SER A 370 -24.64 -6.67 18.20
N GLY A 371 -24.57 -5.35 18.40
CA GLY A 371 -23.99 -4.73 19.59
C GLY A 371 -22.46 -4.69 19.57
N THR A 372 -21.85 -4.99 18.42
CA THR A 372 -20.41 -4.92 18.20
C THR A 372 -19.97 -3.46 18.22
N LEU A 373 -18.91 -3.17 18.99
CA LEU A 373 -18.36 -1.82 19.15
C LEU A 373 -16.85 -1.81 18.89
N PRO A 374 -16.33 -0.77 18.23
CA PRO A 374 -14.89 -0.56 18.11
C PRO A 374 -14.26 -0.27 19.47
N TYR A 375 -12.99 -0.60 19.64
CA TYR A 375 -12.26 -0.20 20.81
C TYR A 375 -11.50 1.12 20.58
N ASP A 376 -11.22 1.85 21.64
CA ASP A 376 -10.40 3.06 21.56
C ASP A 376 -8.91 2.69 21.46
N ALA A 377 -8.41 2.58 20.21
CA ALA A 377 -7.02 2.26 19.93
C ALA A 377 -6.04 3.32 20.43
N PHE A 378 -6.49 4.56 20.68
CA PHE A 378 -5.64 5.61 21.21
C PHE A 378 -5.31 5.38 22.69
N ASN A 379 -6.11 4.59 23.42
CA ASN A 379 -5.86 4.23 24.80
C ASN A 379 -4.79 3.10 24.90
N PRO A 380 -3.62 3.35 25.52
CA PRO A 380 -2.57 2.32 25.63
C PRO A 380 -3.05 1.04 26.33
N LYS A 381 -3.83 1.16 27.41
CA LYS A 381 -4.39 0.00 28.14
C LYS A 381 -5.34 -0.83 27.26
N ALA A 382 -6.04 -0.18 26.36
CA ALA A 382 -6.91 -0.89 25.42
C ALA A 382 -6.09 -1.69 24.41
N ARG A 383 -4.95 -1.18 23.95
CA ARG A 383 -4.01 -1.96 23.10
C ARG A 383 -3.38 -3.13 23.86
N ASP A 384 -3.08 -2.98 25.13
CA ASP A 384 -2.61 -4.09 25.99
C ASP A 384 -3.66 -5.20 26.08
N ILE A 385 -4.95 -4.85 26.26
CA ILE A 385 -6.06 -5.81 26.27
C ILE A 385 -6.19 -6.47 24.89
N TYR A 386 -6.13 -5.70 23.83
CA TYR A 386 -6.19 -6.23 22.45
C TYR A 386 -5.12 -7.30 22.23
N TRP A 387 -3.85 -6.98 22.53
CA TRP A 387 -2.75 -7.93 22.38
C TRP A 387 -2.85 -9.14 23.34
N LYS A 388 -3.31 -8.94 24.55
CA LYS A 388 -3.55 -10.05 25.51
C LYS A 388 -4.37 -11.17 24.84
N HIS A 389 -5.47 -10.80 24.16
CA HIS A 389 -6.34 -11.75 23.50
C HIS A 389 -5.76 -12.24 22.17
N LEU A 390 -5.21 -11.36 21.35
CA LEU A 390 -4.58 -11.74 20.07
C LEU A 390 -3.39 -12.70 20.28
N SER A 391 -2.66 -12.54 21.39
CA SER A 391 -1.52 -13.40 21.71
C SER A 391 -1.88 -14.89 21.81
N ASN A 392 -3.16 -15.25 21.99
CA ASN A 392 -3.61 -16.64 21.99
C ASN A 392 -3.50 -17.24 20.58
N LEU A 393 -3.89 -16.47 19.55
CA LEU A 393 -3.73 -16.89 18.15
C LEU A 393 -2.24 -16.92 17.76
N TYR A 394 -1.46 -15.97 18.24
CA TYR A 394 0.00 -15.98 18.04
C TYR A 394 0.66 -17.23 18.61
N LYS A 395 0.31 -17.62 19.86
CA LYS A 395 0.83 -18.83 20.51
C LYS A 395 0.36 -20.12 19.82
N MET A 396 -0.81 -20.12 19.21
CA MET A 396 -1.34 -21.24 18.42
C MET A 396 -0.51 -21.46 17.14
N GLY A 397 0.18 -20.42 16.65
CA GLY A 397 1.11 -20.51 15.51
C GLY A 397 0.73 -19.72 14.28
N PHE A 398 -0.34 -18.92 14.29
CA PHE A 398 -0.67 -18.05 13.18
C PHE A 398 0.51 -17.14 12.82
N ASP A 399 0.71 -16.89 11.51
CA ASP A 399 1.90 -16.25 10.97
C ASP A 399 1.69 -14.77 10.63
N ALA A 400 0.43 -14.39 10.33
CA ALA A 400 0.09 -13.05 9.88
C ALA A 400 -1.32 -12.64 10.33
N TRP A 401 -1.57 -11.34 10.34
CA TRP A 401 -2.83 -10.73 10.78
C TRP A 401 -3.51 -10.01 9.62
N TRP A 402 -4.79 -10.27 9.44
CA TRP A 402 -5.64 -9.46 8.59
C TRP A 402 -6.46 -8.51 9.47
N THR A 403 -6.00 -7.26 9.58
CA THR A 403 -6.64 -6.20 10.37
C THR A 403 -7.73 -5.55 9.53
N ASP A 404 -8.87 -6.24 9.44
CA ASP A 404 -10.02 -5.77 8.69
C ASP A 404 -10.78 -4.68 9.48
N SER A 405 -11.56 -3.85 8.77
CA SER A 405 -12.34 -2.75 9.34
C SER A 405 -11.50 -1.86 10.27
N SER A 406 -10.30 -1.52 9.83
CA SER A 406 -9.33 -0.76 10.65
C SER A 406 -9.48 0.77 10.52
N GLU A 407 -10.50 1.29 9.88
CA GLU A 407 -10.84 2.74 9.83
C GLU A 407 -11.29 3.33 11.19
N PRO A 408 -12.04 2.68 12.13
CA PRO A 408 -12.94 1.54 11.97
C PRO A 408 -14.15 1.86 11.09
N ASP A 409 -14.65 0.83 10.40
CA ASP A 409 -15.84 0.96 9.57
C ASP A 409 -17.08 1.01 10.46
N HIS A 410 -17.63 2.19 10.62
CA HIS A 410 -18.81 2.41 11.44
C HIS A 410 -19.90 3.14 10.63
N PHE A 411 -21.14 2.93 11.03
CA PHE A 411 -22.27 3.59 10.41
C PHE A 411 -22.45 4.98 11.03
N GLU A 412 -21.80 5.98 10.44
CA GLU A 412 -21.75 7.35 10.96
C GLU A 412 -23.12 7.90 11.28
N LYS A 413 -23.27 8.44 12.49
CA LYS A 413 -24.48 9.08 13.00
C LYS A 413 -24.16 10.51 13.42
N PRO A 414 -25.16 11.43 13.40
CA PRO A 414 -24.97 12.76 13.94
C PRO A 414 -24.49 12.71 15.40
N GLY A 415 -23.42 13.42 15.69
CA GLY A 415 -22.78 13.47 17.02
C GLY A 415 -21.60 12.51 17.23
N ASP A 416 -21.41 11.52 16.36
CA ASP A 416 -20.25 10.61 16.45
C ASP A 416 -18.91 11.38 16.40
N ASP A 417 -18.85 12.42 15.57
CA ASP A 417 -17.68 13.28 15.42
C ASP A 417 -17.26 13.98 16.74
N ASP A 418 -18.20 14.22 17.64
CA ASP A 418 -17.97 14.88 18.93
C ASP A 418 -17.55 13.90 20.04
N TYR A 419 -17.52 12.59 19.78
CA TYR A 419 -17.10 11.64 20.77
C TYR A 419 -15.62 11.82 21.14
N MET A 420 -15.33 11.89 22.46
CA MET A 420 -13.97 12.05 22.96
C MET A 420 -13.29 10.69 23.13
N THR A 421 -12.25 10.45 22.32
CA THR A 421 -11.30 9.35 22.50
C THR A 421 -10.21 9.72 23.51
N ALA A 422 -9.33 8.78 23.83
CA ALA A 422 -8.17 9.06 24.68
C ALA A 422 -7.17 10.09 24.08
N ALA A 423 -7.31 10.43 22.77
CA ALA A 423 -6.40 11.35 22.08
C ALA A 423 -7.05 12.66 21.60
N GLY A 424 -8.36 12.78 21.72
CA GLY A 424 -9.13 13.95 21.25
C GLY A 424 -10.49 13.55 20.69
N SER A 425 -11.22 14.52 20.11
CA SER A 425 -12.48 14.25 19.46
C SER A 425 -12.30 13.30 18.26
N TRP A 426 -13.32 12.48 17.97
CA TRP A 426 -13.24 11.54 16.87
C TRP A 426 -12.92 12.22 15.55
N ARG A 427 -13.56 13.38 15.26
CA ARG A 427 -13.24 14.18 14.05
C ARG A 427 -11.79 14.61 13.95
N SER A 428 -11.11 14.78 15.10
CA SER A 428 -9.72 15.26 15.12
C SER A 428 -8.66 14.17 14.97
N VAL A 429 -9.02 12.88 15.18
CA VAL A 429 -8.03 11.79 15.25
C VAL A 429 -8.33 10.57 14.39
N LYS A 430 -9.55 10.44 13.81
CA LYS A 430 -10.01 9.23 13.11
C LYS A 430 -8.98 8.72 12.09
N ASN A 431 -8.40 9.60 11.27
CA ASN A 431 -7.47 9.19 10.22
C ASN A 431 -6.17 8.55 10.75
N ALA A 432 -5.86 8.72 12.05
CA ALA A 432 -4.73 8.05 12.69
C ALA A 432 -5.09 6.67 13.28
N PHE A 433 -6.37 6.31 13.34
CA PHE A 433 -6.82 5.10 14.05
C PHE A 433 -6.11 3.84 13.56
N ALA A 434 -6.10 3.59 12.25
CA ALA A 434 -5.44 2.42 11.67
C ALA A 434 -3.94 2.36 11.99
N LEU A 435 -3.25 3.50 11.93
CA LEU A 435 -1.83 3.60 12.27
C LEU A 435 -1.59 3.18 13.73
N VAL A 436 -2.37 3.72 14.66
CA VAL A 436 -2.21 3.46 16.10
C VAL A 436 -2.60 2.03 16.46
N HIS A 437 -3.65 1.49 15.82
CA HIS A 437 -4.09 0.11 15.95
C HIS A 437 -2.99 -0.87 15.53
N ASN A 438 -2.50 -0.75 14.29
CA ASN A 438 -1.48 -1.63 13.74
C ASN A 438 -0.13 -1.48 14.47
N ARG A 439 0.23 -0.25 14.88
CA ARG A 439 1.40 0.00 15.73
C ARG A 439 1.31 -0.78 17.04
N GLY A 440 0.14 -0.79 17.68
CA GLY A 440 -0.08 -1.54 18.91
C GLY A 440 0.18 -3.04 18.74
N ILE A 441 -0.33 -3.65 17.66
CA ILE A 441 -0.10 -5.07 17.35
C ILE A 441 1.39 -5.32 17.10
N TYR A 442 2.04 -4.50 16.27
CA TYR A 442 3.45 -4.63 15.93
C TYR A 442 4.36 -4.56 17.15
N GLU A 443 4.21 -3.50 17.97
CA GLU A 443 5.06 -3.27 19.14
C GLU A 443 4.93 -4.42 20.17
N HIS A 444 3.73 -4.90 20.42
CA HIS A 444 3.47 -6.02 21.32
C HIS A 444 4.04 -7.34 20.78
N GLN A 445 3.82 -7.64 19.49
CA GLN A 445 4.40 -8.84 18.89
C GLN A 445 5.93 -8.80 18.95
N ARG A 446 6.53 -7.66 18.61
CA ARG A 446 7.98 -7.45 18.66
C ARG A 446 8.56 -7.66 20.06
N SER A 447 7.86 -7.18 21.10
CA SER A 447 8.28 -7.29 22.50
C SER A 447 7.99 -8.66 23.12
N THR A 448 7.23 -9.53 22.46
CA THR A 448 6.91 -10.86 22.96
C THR A 448 8.17 -11.71 23.07
N LYS A 449 8.43 -12.24 24.27
CA LYS A 449 9.61 -13.08 24.54
C LYS A 449 9.66 -14.29 23.59
N GLY A 450 10.78 -14.43 22.90
CA GLY A 450 11.01 -15.54 21.96
C GLY A 450 10.39 -15.30 20.57
N ASN A 451 9.87 -14.09 20.30
CA ASN A 451 9.43 -13.76 18.94
C ASN A 451 10.60 -13.82 17.96
N SER A 452 10.44 -14.63 16.91
CA SER A 452 11.39 -14.76 15.81
C SER A 452 10.74 -14.51 14.45
N LYS A 453 9.43 -14.27 14.41
CA LYS A 453 8.66 -14.02 13.17
C LYS A 453 8.57 -12.53 12.88
N ARG A 454 8.78 -12.11 11.65
CA ARG A 454 8.43 -10.77 11.18
C ARG A 454 6.92 -10.57 11.32
N SER A 455 6.52 -9.41 11.85
CA SER A 455 5.11 -9.05 11.90
C SER A 455 4.62 -8.73 10.49
N ILE A 456 3.50 -9.32 10.11
CA ILE A 456 2.81 -9.05 8.86
C ILE A 456 1.37 -8.71 9.19
N GLN A 457 0.93 -7.55 8.75
CA GLN A 457 -0.43 -7.08 8.95
C GLN A 457 -0.99 -6.59 7.62
N MET A 458 -2.04 -7.25 7.13
CA MET A 458 -2.85 -6.75 6.02
C MET A 458 -3.91 -5.82 6.61
N THR A 459 -3.88 -4.54 6.25
CA THR A 459 -4.76 -3.52 6.83
C THR A 459 -5.64 -2.86 5.78
N ARG A 460 -6.95 -2.67 6.09
CA ARG A 460 -7.88 -2.03 5.15
C ARG A 460 -7.68 -0.52 5.08
N SER A 461 -7.22 0.08 6.15
CA SER A 461 -6.94 1.50 6.23
C SER A 461 -5.51 1.77 6.71
N GLY A 462 -5.05 3.00 6.58
CA GLY A 462 -3.70 3.39 6.92
C GLY A 462 -3.50 4.89 7.06
N GLN A 463 -2.27 5.25 7.38
CA GLN A 463 -1.79 6.63 7.39
C GLN A 463 -0.28 6.61 7.13
N LEU A 464 0.31 7.74 6.74
CA LEU A 464 1.76 7.87 6.61
C LEU A 464 2.46 7.39 7.90
N GLY A 465 3.50 6.58 7.76
CA GLY A 465 4.20 5.94 8.88
C GLY A 465 3.77 4.50 9.14
N ILE A 466 2.66 4.05 8.56
CA ILE A 466 2.18 2.67 8.77
C ILE A 466 3.15 1.61 8.23
N GLN A 467 3.94 1.97 7.20
CA GLN A 467 4.98 1.09 6.61
C GLN A 467 6.03 0.61 7.63
N HIS A 468 6.19 1.35 8.73
CA HIS A 468 7.13 1.02 9.80
C HIS A 468 6.67 -0.13 10.70
N TYR A 469 5.39 -0.46 10.65
CA TYR A 469 4.75 -1.40 11.56
C TYR A 469 4.35 -2.72 10.91
N GLY A 470 5.10 -3.17 9.90
CA GLY A 470 4.92 -4.48 9.28
C GLY A 470 3.58 -4.61 8.55
N THR A 471 3.14 -3.55 7.89
CA THR A 471 1.84 -3.50 7.25
C THR A 471 1.93 -3.46 5.73
N PHE A 472 0.93 -4.03 5.08
CA PHE A 472 0.54 -3.72 3.71
C PHE A 472 -0.97 -3.47 3.65
N SER A 473 -1.38 -2.62 2.71
CA SER A 473 -2.79 -2.28 2.56
C SER A 473 -3.39 -2.95 1.33
N TRP A 474 -4.70 -3.21 1.39
CA TRP A 474 -5.47 -3.56 0.21
C TRP A 474 -6.56 -2.52 -0.04
N SER A 475 -7.12 -2.55 -1.24
CA SER A 475 -8.06 -1.52 -1.68
C SER A 475 -9.48 -1.61 -1.09
N GLY A 476 -9.73 -2.50 -0.13
CA GLY A 476 -11.03 -2.71 0.49
C GLY A 476 -12.00 -3.50 -0.38
N ASP A 477 -13.29 -3.41 -0.07
CA ASP A 477 -14.36 -4.22 -0.65
C ASP A 477 -14.79 -3.67 -2.02
N ILE A 478 -14.02 -3.97 -3.04
CA ILE A 478 -14.23 -3.49 -4.42
C ILE A 478 -15.05 -4.47 -5.25
N SER A 479 -15.74 -3.94 -6.29
CA SER A 479 -16.54 -4.78 -7.19
C SER A 479 -15.71 -5.41 -8.31
N SER A 480 -16.12 -6.61 -8.73
CA SER A 480 -15.58 -7.33 -9.88
C SER A 480 -16.11 -6.73 -11.18
N THR A 481 -15.54 -5.58 -11.59
CA THR A 481 -15.89 -4.91 -12.85
C THR A 481 -14.63 -4.34 -13.51
N TRP A 482 -14.69 -4.16 -14.82
CA TRP A 482 -13.61 -3.55 -15.58
C TRP A 482 -13.35 -2.08 -15.17
N ASP A 483 -14.41 -1.33 -14.88
CA ASP A 483 -14.29 0.06 -14.40
C ASP A 483 -13.52 0.14 -13.10
N VAL A 484 -13.83 -0.74 -12.16
CA VAL A 484 -13.10 -0.81 -10.88
C VAL A 484 -11.66 -1.27 -11.11
N MET A 485 -11.41 -2.29 -11.95
CA MET A 485 -10.04 -2.69 -12.26
C MET A 485 -9.22 -1.55 -12.86
N GLN A 486 -9.83 -0.73 -13.72
CA GLN A 486 -9.19 0.46 -14.28
C GLN A 486 -8.85 1.49 -13.21
N GLU A 487 -9.73 1.71 -12.23
CA GLU A 487 -9.50 2.62 -11.10
C GLU A 487 -8.39 2.12 -10.16
N GLN A 488 -8.21 0.80 -10.04
CA GLN A 488 -7.26 0.23 -9.08
C GLN A 488 -5.80 0.53 -9.44
N VAL A 489 -5.45 0.69 -10.71
CA VAL A 489 -4.06 1.01 -11.11
C VAL A 489 -3.66 2.39 -10.57
N PRO A 490 -4.32 3.51 -10.92
CA PRO A 490 -3.99 4.81 -10.34
C PRO A 490 -4.19 4.89 -8.82
N THR A 491 -5.14 4.13 -8.25
CA THR A 491 -5.35 4.02 -6.80
C THR A 491 -4.10 3.52 -6.09
N GLY A 492 -3.53 2.40 -6.54
CA GLY A 492 -2.29 1.86 -5.99
C GLY A 492 -1.10 2.81 -6.18
N LEU A 493 -0.98 3.43 -7.37
CA LEU A 493 0.09 4.37 -7.68
C LEU A 493 0.04 5.62 -6.79
N SER A 494 -1.17 6.16 -6.54
CA SER A 494 -1.39 7.31 -5.66
C SER A 494 -1.08 6.99 -4.19
N TYR A 495 -1.28 5.74 -3.76
CA TYR A 495 -0.96 5.29 -2.42
C TYR A 495 0.55 5.14 -2.22
N VAL A 496 1.24 4.45 -3.14
CA VAL A 496 2.66 4.15 -2.96
C VAL A 496 3.57 5.38 -3.10
N ILE A 497 3.18 6.37 -3.89
CA ILE A 497 3.95 7.62 -4.04
C ILE A 497 3.96 8.47 -2.76
N CYS A 498 3.01 8.21 -1.82
CA CYS A 498 3.02 8.82 -0.49
C CYS A 498 4.09 8.22 0.45
N GLY A 499 4.95 7.31 -0.01
CA GLY A 499 6.00 6.71 0.78
C GLY A 499 5.65 5.36 1.41
N ILE A 500 4.45 4.81 1.17
CA ILE A 500 3.97 3.52 1.71
C ILE A 500 4.13 2.45 0.62
N PRO A 501 5.13 1.55 0.69
CA PRO A 501 5.58 0.77 -0.47
C PRO A 501 4.76 -0.48 -0.78
N PHE A 502 3.95 -0.96 0.17
CA PHE A 502 3.29 -2.27 0.08
C PHE A 502 1.78 -2.12 -0.02
N TRP A 503 1.26 -2.45 -1.18
CA TRP A 503 -0.14 -2.36 -1.51
C TRP A 503 -0.56 -3.52 -2.41
N ASN A 504 -1.82 -3.93 -2.31
CA ASN A 504 -2.44 -4.82 -3.26
C ASN A 504 -3.95 -4.52 -3.41
N THR A 505 -4.61 -5.26 -4.27
CA THR A 505 -6.06 -5.26 -4.43
C THR A 505 -6.56 -6.69 -4.32
N ASP A 506 -7.84 -6.88 -4.04
CA ASP A 506 -8.48 -8.18 -4.19
C ASP A 506 -8.43 -8.58 -5.66
N ILE A 507 -7.63 -9.60 -5.98
CA ILE A 507 -7.52 -10.07 -7.37
C ILE A 507 -8.84 -10.69 -7.79
N GLY A 508 -9.45 -10.09 -8.81
CA GLY A 508 -10.78 -10.46 -9.30
C GLY A 508 -11.91 -9.59 -8.76
N GLY A 509 -11.66 -8.75 -7.77
CA GLY A 509 -12.64 -7.96 -7.03
C GLY A 509 -13.31 -8.77 -5.91
N PHE A 510 -13.81 -8.07 -4.87
CA PHE A 510 -14.48 -8.70 -3.73
C PHE A 510 -15.93 -9.06 -4.07
N PHE A 511 -16.74 -8.09 -4.57
CA PHE A 511 -18.15 -8.32 -4.92
C PHE A 511 -18.31 -8.71 -6.39
N SER A 512 -18.66 -9.97 -6.66
CA SER A 512 -18.78 -10.50 -8.03
C SER A 512 -20.23 -10.57 -8.54
N TRP A 513 -21.11 -9.74 -8.00
CA TRP A 513 -22.55 -9.70 -8.36
C TRP A 513 -22.77 -9.40 -9.86
N SER A 514 -21.91 -8.58 -10.47
CA SER A 514 -21.96 -8.25 -11.89
C SER A 514 -21.84 -9.46 -12.81
N TYR A 515 -21.37 -10.59 -12.30
CA TYR A 515 -21.22 -11.87 -13.00
C TYR A 515 -21.98 -12.99 -12.28
N HIS A 516 -23.05 -12.65 -11.53
CA HIS A 516 -23.90 -13.61 -10.80
C HIS A 516 -23.13 -14.51 -9.83
N ASN A 517 -21.97 -14.07 -9.34
CA ASN A 517 -21.04 -14.86 -8.52
C ASN A 517 -20.66 -16.20 -9.20
N ASN A 518 -20.53 -16.22 -10.51
CA ASN A 518 -20.20 -17.41 -11.30
C ASN A 518 -18.77 -17.37 -11.83
N PRO A 519 -17.84 -18.17 -11.30
CA PRO A 519 -16.45 -18.22 -11.79
C PRO A 519 -16.34 -18.82 -13.20
N LYS A 520 -17.38 -19.50 -13.70
CA LYS A 520 -17.43 -20.06 -15.06
C LYS A 520 -18.01 -19.09 -16.10
N ASP A 521 -18.50 -17.91 -15.69
CA ASP A 521 -18.92 -16.89 -16.63
C ASP A 521 -17.73 -16.41 -17.46
N PRO A 522 -17.76 -16.41 -18.81
CA PRO A 522 -16.64 -16.02 -19.65
C PRO A 522 -16.10 -14.61 -19.37
N GLY A 523 -16.98 -13.64 -19.03
CA GLY A 523 -16.59 -12.29 -18.66
C GLY A 523 -15.84 -12.25 -17.34
N MET A 524 -16.30 -13.03 -16.36
CA MET A 524 -15.60 -13.17 -15.08
C MET A 524 -14.28 -13.90 -15.24
N GLN A 525 -14.22 -14.93 -16.09
CA GLN A 525 -12.97 -15.64 -16.41
C GLN A 525 -11.93 -14.70 -17.03
N GLU A 526 -12.32 -13.82 -17.98
CA GLU A 526 -11.39 -12.86 -18.56
C GLU A 526 -10.93 -11.81 -17.51
N LEU A 527 -11.86 -11.24 -16.77
CA LEU A 527 -11.56 -10.25 -15.73
C LEU A 527 -10.58 -10.81 -14.69
N GLN A 528 -10.88 -12.00 -14.14
CA GLN A 528 -10.02 -12.68 -13.17
C GLN A 528 -8.65 -12.97 -13.75
N THR A 529 -8.59 -13.48 -14.99
CA THR A 529 -7.32 -13.81 -15.64
C THR A 529 -6.46 -12.56 -15.85
N ARG A 530 -7.04 -11.44 -16.32
CA ARG A 530 -6.32 -10.17 -16.48
C ARG A 530 -5.86 -9.60 -15.14
N TRP A 531 -6.68 -9.74 -14.11
CA TRP A 531 -6.30 -9.29 -12.76
C TRP A 531 -5.19 -10.16 -12.14
N MET A 532 -5.21 -11.49 -12.38
CA MET A 532 -4.13 -12.40 -11.98
C MET A 532 -2.81 -12.07 -12.69
N GLN A 533 -2.87 -11.72 -13.98
CA GLN A 533 -1.70 -11.28 -14.73
C GLN A 533 -1.09 -10.04 -14.10
N TRP A 534 -1.91 -9.05 -13.75
CA TRP A 534 -1.46 -7.86 -13.04
C TRP A 534 -0.95 -8.19 -11.63
N GLY A 535 -1.63 -9.06 -10.90
CA GLY A 535 -1.28 -9.49 -9.54
C GLY A 535 0.14 -10.03 -9.42
N ALA A 536 0.65 -10.69 -10.46
CA ALA A 536 2.04 -11.16 -10.48
C ALA A 536 3.09 -10.05 -10.41
N PHE A 537 2.72 -8.80 -10.72
CA PHE A 537 3.56 -7.61 -10.72
C PHE A 537 3.13 -6.55 -9.67
N MET A 538 2.37 -6.98 -8.67
CA MET A 538 2.10 -6.17 -7.47
C MET A 538 3.08 -6.50 -6.33
N PRO A 539 3.23 -5.63 -5.33
CA PRO A 539 4.03 -5.94 -4.14
C PRO A 539 3.61 -7.26 -3.48
N LEU A 540 2.31 -7.48 -3.30
CA LEU A 540 1.76 -8.74 -2.80
C LEU A 540 0.70 -9.29 -3.76
N MET A 541 0.61 -10.61 -3.87
CA MET A 541 -0.31 -11.29 -4.78
C MET A 541 -1.32 -12.13 -3.97
N ARG A 542 -2.59 -11.68 -3.90
CA ARG A 542 -3.63 -12.33 -3.11
C ARG A 542 -4.97 -12.40 -3.84
N ASN A 543 -5.51 -13.59 -4.02
CA ASN A 543 -6.89 -13.79 -4.46
C ASN A 543 -7.85 -13.59 -3.28
N HIS A 544 -8.98 -12.94 -3.54
CA HIS A 544 -10.06 -12.82 -2.56
C HIS A 544 -11.40 -12.52 -3.24
N CYS A 545 -12.49 -12.98 -2.65
CA CYS A 545 -13.86 -12.67 -3.09
C CYS A 545 -14.85 -12.88 -1.94
N SER A 546 -16.03 -12.25 -2.06
CA SER A 546 -17.15 -12.46 -1.12
C SER A 546 -17.97 -13.69 -1.47
N SER A 547 -18.55 -14.32 -0.45
CA SER A 547 -19.51 -15.40 -0.62
C SER A 547 -20.77 -14.94 -1.40
N PRO A 548 -21.36 -15.76 -2.29
CA PRO A 548 -21.04 -17.18 -2.56
C PRO A 548 -19.97 -17.42 -3.64
N MET A 549 -19.28 -16.38 -4.12
CA MET A 549 -18.20 -16.52 -5.09
C MET A 549 -17.05 -17.33 -4.51
N VAL A 550 -16.26 -17.94 -5.36
CA VAL A 550 -15.02 -18.65 -5.04
C VAL A 550 -13.87 -18.08 -5.87
N SER A 551 -12.66 -18.04 -5.31
CA SER A 551 -11.50 -17.39 -5.93
C SER A 551 -10.34 -18.33 -6.22
N GLU A 552 -10.53 -19.62 -6.00
CA GLU A 552 -9.54 -20.65 -6.31
C GLU A 552 -9.36 -20.79 -7.84
N ILE A 553 -8.13 -20.84 -8.30
CA ILE A 553 -7.81 -20.87 -9.74
C ILE A 553 -8.51 -22.03 -10.47
N TYR A 554 -8.64 -23.19 -9.83
CA TYR A 554 -9.29 -24.36 -10.40
C TYR A 554 -10.82 -24.26 -10.48
N GLU A 555 -11.41 -23.24 -9.87
CA GLU A 555 -12.85 -22.97 -9.99
C GLU A 555 -13.19 -22.23 -11.30
N TYR A 556 -12.21 -21.52 -11.88
CA TYR A 556 -12.38 -20.82 -13.16
C TYR A 556 -12.22 -21.72 -14.38
N GLY A 557 -11.61 -22.87 -14.25
CA GLY A 557 -11.36 -23.84 -15.33
C GLY A 557 -10.63 -25.07 -14.82
N ASN A 558 -10.55 -26.10 -15.68
CA ASN A 558 -9.75 -27.29 -15.43
C ASN A 558 -8.39 -27.16 -16.10
N PRO A 559 -7.40 -28.00 -15.75
CA PRO A 559 -6.18 -28.12 -16.56
C PRO A 559 -6.51 -28.34 -18.03
N GLY A 560 -5.96 -27.46 -18.89
CA GLY A 560 -6.27 -27.40 -20.33
C GLY A 560 -7.23 -26.26 -20.71
N ASP A 561 -8.04 -25.73 -19.79
CA ASP A 561 -8.85 -24.55 -20.03
C ASP A 561 -8.01 -23.28 -19.95
N TRP A 562 -8.24 -22.33 -20.83
CA TRP A 562 -7.43 -21.11 -20.92
C TRP A 562 -7.40 -20.29 -19.63
N ALA A 563 -8.54 -20.17 -18.96
CA ALA A 563 -8.64 -19.39 -17.72
C ALA A 563 -7.83 -20.00 -16.57
N TYR A 564 -7.78 -21.34 -16.49
CA TYR A 564 -6.95 -22.05 -15.51
C TYR A 564 -5.46 -21.95 -15.88
N ASP A 565 -5.11 -22.31 -17.14
CA ASP A 565 -3.72 -22.43 -17.56
C ASP A 565 -2.97 -21.10 -17.45
N VAL A 566 -3.62 -19.99 -17.86
CA VAL A 566 -3.01 -18.65 -17.82
C VAL A 566 -2.82 -18.17 -16.38
N GLN A 567 -3.81 -18.34 -15.52
CA GLN A 567 -3.69 -17.95 -14.11
C GLN A 567 -2.54 -18.74 -13.43
N LYS A 568 -2.49 -20.04 -13.60
CA LYS A 568 -1.40 -20.89 -13.08
C LYS A 568 -0.03 -20.46 -13.62
N ALA A 569 0.06 -20.12 -14.91
CA ALA A 569 1.32 -19.68 -15.53
C ALA A 569 1.83 -18.38 -14.88
N TYR A 570 0.95 -17.42 -14.57
CA TYR A 570 1.36 -16.17 -13.92
C TYR A 570 1.73 -16.36 -12.43
N VAL A 571 1.10 -17.29 -11.74
CA VAL A 571 1.58 -17.68 -10.40
C VAL A 571 2.99 -18.27 -10.51
N LYS A 572 3.24 -19.21 -11.42
CA LYS A 572 4.59 -19.78 -11.64
C LYS A 572 5.61 -18.69 -12.02
N LEU A 573 5.22 -17.75 -12.89
CA LEU A 573 6.05 -16.59 -13.26
C LEU A 573 6.45 -15.77 -12.03
N ARG A 574 5.48 -15.48 -11.13
CA ARG A 574 5.73 -14.79 -9.86
C ARG A 574 6.82 -15.48 -9.03
N TYR A 575 6.75 -16.81 -8.92
CA TYR A 575 7.73 -17.58 -8.13
C TYR A 575 9.11 -17.58 -8.77
N ARG A 576 9.20 -17.61 -10.09
CA ARG A 576 10.49 -17.45 -10.76
C ARG A 576 11.09 -16.06 -10.61
N MET A 577 10.27 -15.03 -10.43
CA MET A 577 10.73 -13.67 -10.16
C MET A 577 11.07 -13.42 -8.68
N LEU A 578 10.89 -14.36 -7.75
CA LEU A 578 11.14 -14.13 -6.32
C LEU A 578 12.52 -13.55 -6.00
N PRO A 579 13.64 -13.96 -6.62
CA PRO A 579 14.93 -13.34 -6.38
C PRO A 579 14.95 -11.85 -6.74
N TYR A 580 14.31 -11.45 -7.84
CA TYR A 580 14.12 -10.05 -8.22
C TYR A 580 13.21 -9.30 -7.25
N ILE A 581 12.06 -9.89 -6.90
CA ILE A 581 11.03 -9.28 -6.04
C ILE A 581 11.57 -9.07 -4.62
N TYR A 582 12.21 -10.09 -4.05
CA TYR A 582 12.76 -10.01 -2.68
C TYR A 582 13.96 -9.05 -2.59
N SER A 583 14.78 -8.99 -3.65
CA SER A 583 15.87 -8.00 -3.74
C SER A 583 15.32 -6.58 -3.89
N THR A 584 14.22 -6.40 -4.63
CA THR A 584 13.55 -5.09 -4.74
C THR A 584 12.95 -4.68 -3.38
N GLN A 585 12.41 -5.63 -2.61
CA GLN A 585 11.99 -5.35 -1.23
C GLN A 585 13.20 -5.00 -0.33
N GLY A 586 14.34 -5.64 -0.53
CA GLY A 586 15.60 -5.26 0.12
C GLY A 586 15.98 -3.80 -0.17
N ASP A 587 15.81 -3.34 -1.41
CA ASP A 587 16.03 -1.94 -1.80
C ASP A 587 15.04 -0.99 -1.11
N VAL A 588 13.76 -1.38 -1.00
CA VAL A 588 12.74 -0.62 -0.24
C VAL A 588 13.17 -0.40 1.21
N VAL A 589 13.68 -1.43 1.86
CA VAL A 589 14.01 -1.39 3.30
C VAL A 589 15.36 -0.73 3.58
N LEU A 590 16.37 -0.98 2.74
CA LEU A 590 17.73 -0.50 2.96
C LEU A 590 17.97 0.89 2.36
N ASN A 591 17.34 1.19 1.23
CA ASN A 591 17.61 2.39 0.42
C ASN A 591 16.38 3.26 0.17
N ASP A 592 15.25 2.98 0.85
CA ASP A 592 13.98 3.70 0.69
C ASP A 592 13.39 3.64 -0.74
N GLY A 593 13.71 2.58 -1.50
CA GLY A 593 13.18 2.32 -2.84
C GLY A 593 11.67 2.06 -2.87
N SER A 594 11.14 1.75 -4.05
CA SER A 594 9.72 1.41 -4.23
C SER A 594 9.56 0.25 -5.20
N MET A 595 8.60 -0.65 -4.91
CA MET A 595 8.29 -1.81 -5.76
C MET A 595 7.36 -1.43 -6.92
N MET A 596 6.25 -0.78 -6.63
CA MET A 596 5.35 -0.15 -7.60
C MET A 596 5.73 1.32 -7.74
N ARG A 597 6.01 1.79 -8.97
CA ARG A 597 6.57 3.12 -9.20
C ARG A 597 5.77 3.83 -10.29
N PRO A 598 4.96 4.84 -9.98
CA PRO A 598 4.41 5.73 -11.02
C PRO A 598 5.51 6.22 -11.96
N LEU A 599 5.21 6.37 -13.24
CA LEU A 599 6.23 6.73 -14.23
C LEU A 599 6.96 8.04 -13.93
N VAL A 600 6.35 8.97 -13.20
CA VAL A 600 6.99 10.22 -12.75
C VAL A 600 8.27 9.97 -11.93
N MET A 601 8.36 8.84 -11.22
CA MET A 601 9.53 8.53 -10.39
C MET A 601 10.80 8.28 -11.21
N ASP A 602 10.65 7.75 -12.42
CA ASP A 602 11.76 7.38 -13.29
C ASP A 602 11.87 8.26 -14.55
N PHE A 603 10.78 8.98 -14.92
CA PHE A 603 10.65 9.73 -16.16
C PHE A 603 10.00 11.11 -15.95
N ALA A 604 10.39 11.83 -14.91
CA ALA A 604 9.82 13.13 -14.55
C ALA A 604 9.93 14.22 -15.65
N ALA A 605 10.87 14.08 -16.57
CA ALA A 605 11.06 14.99 -17.71
C ALA A 605 10.19 14.62 -18.93
N ASP A 606 9.54 13.46 -18.93
CA ASP A 606 8.70 12.98 -20.03
C ASP A 606 7.24 13.34 -19.78
N SER A 607 6.75 14.36 -20.49
CA SER A 607 5.38 14.88 -20.29
C SER A 607 4.29 13.87 -20.56
N THR A 608 4.52 12.88 -21.43
CA THR A 608 3.56 11.79 -21.67
C THR A 608 3.55 10.82 -20.50
N ALA A 609 4.71 10.47 -19.96
CA ALA A 609 4.82 9.61 -18.77
C ALA A 609 4.11 10.20 -17.55
N LEU A 610 4.12 11.54 -17.38
CA LEU A 610 3.43 12.20 -16.27
C LEU A 610 1.90 12.06 -16.30
N THR A 611 1.33 11.74 -17.45
CA THR A 611 -0.13 11.62 -17.66
C THR A 611 -0.60 10.18 -17.75
N ARG A 612 0.30 9.18 -17.59
CA ARG A 612 -0.06 7.76 -17.68
C ARG A 612 -0.60 7.26 -16.34
N ASN A 613 -1.85 6.84 -16.36
CA ASN A 613 -2.58 6.33 -15.19
C ASN A 613 -2.64 4.80 -15.14
N ASP A 614 -2.22 4.15 -16.22
CA ASP A 614 -2.49 2.75 -16.53
C ASP A 614 -1.21 1.92 -16.75
N GLU A 615 -0.05 2.53 -16.50
CA GLU A 615 1.28 1.93 -16.63
C GLU A 615 2.17 2.37 -15.47
N TYR A 616 3.08 1.47 -15.05
CA TYR A 616 4.02 1.76 -13.97
C TYR A 616 5.27 0.92 -14.08
N MET A 617 6.35 1.28 -13.37
CA MET A 617 7.53 0.44 -13.22
C MET A 617 7.34 -0.51 -12.03
N PHE A 618 7.57 -1.81 -12.23
CA PHE A 618 7.72 -2.79 -11.17
C PHE A 618 9.20 -2.99 -10.85
N GLY A 619 9.63 -2.48 -9.71
CA GLY A 619 11.03 -2.16 -9.46
C GLY A 619 11.55 -1.13 -10.47
N ARG A 620 12.85 -1.14 -10.75
CA ARG A 620 13.46 -0.21 -11.72
C ARG A 620 13.59 -0.78 -13.13
N SER A 621 13.23 -2.05 -13.32
CA SER A 621 13.53 -2.78 -14.54
C SER A 621 12.32 -3.02 -15.46
N MET A 622 11.12 -3.23 -14.90
CA MET A 622 9.97 -3.71 -15.68
C MET A 622 8.89 -2.64 -15.78
N LEU A 623 8.56 -2.22 -16.98
CA LEU A 623 7.34 -1.46 -17.30
C LEU A 623 6.17 -2.42 -17.42
N VAL A 624 5.13 -2.22 -16.65
CA VAL A 624 3.94 -3.08 -16.61
C VAL A 624 2.73 -2.29 -17.07
N LYS A 625 2.00 -2.85 -18.02
CA LYS A 625 0.75 -2.29 -18.55
C LYS A 625 -0.38 -3.29 -18.31
N PRO A 626 -1.12 -3.18 -17.19
CA PRO A 626 -2.31 -4.00 -16.96
C PRO A 626 -3.35 -3.81 -18.06
N VAL A 627 -4.00 -4.90 -18.44
CA VAL A 627 -5.13 -4.88 -19.38
C VAL A 627 -6.40 -4.68 -18.54
N THR A 628 -6.95 -3.49 -18.59
CA THR A 628 -8.06 -3.06 -17.72
C THR A 628 -9.39 -2.86 -18.47
N SER A 629 -9.51 -3.51 -19.62
CA SER A 629 -10.73 -3.55 -20.43
C SER A 629 -10.92 -4.93 -21.05
N PRO A 630 -12.16 -5.38 -21.31
CA PRO A 630 -12.38 -6.65 -21.97
C PRO A 630 -11.90 -6.60 -23.41
N LEU A 631 -11.15 -7.61 -23.83
CA LEU A 631 -10.67 -7.75 -25.21
C LEU A 631 -11.34 -8.92 -25.93
N TYR A 632 -11.82 -9.90 -25.21
CA TYR A 632 -12.28 -11.19 -25.72
C TYR A 632 -13.67 -11.58 -25.30
N THR A 633 -14.28 -10.77 -24.40
CA THR A 633 -15.63 -10.98 -23.91
C THR A 633 -16.46 -9.71 -24.00
N TRP A 634 -17.77 -9.89 -24.01
CA TRP A 634 -18.74 -8.82 -23.80
C TRP A 634 -19.81 -9.29 -22.85
N GLN A 635 -20.49 -8.38 -22.20
CA GLN A 635 -21.55 -8.66 -21.23
C GLN A 635 -22.89 -8.25 -21.82
N ASP A 636 -23.90 -9.14 -21.75
CA ASP A 636 -25.23 -8.83 -22.19
C ASP A 636 -26.01 -7.97 -21.17
N ASN A 637 -27.24 -7.57 -21.55
CA ASN A 637 -28.10 -6.72 -20.70
C ASN A 637 -28.53 -7.39 -19.37
N ASN A 638 -28.35 -8.71 -19.25
CA ASN A 638 -28.68 -9.47 -18.05
C ASN A 638 -27.44 -9.70 -17.18
N GLY A 639 -26.27 -9.23 -17.61
CA GLY A 639 -25.02 -9.39 -16.87
C GLY A 639 -24.26 -10.68 -17.15
N TYR A 640 -24.65 -11.48 -18.17
CA TYR A 640 -23.90 -12.68 -18.55
C TYR A 640 -22.80 -12.38 -19.55
N GLY A 641 -21.61 -12.93 -19.30
CA GLY A 641 -20.46 -12.81 -20.16
C GLY A 641 -20.52 -13.78 -21.35
N HIS A 642 -20.06 -13.31 -22.51
CA HIS A 642 -20.01 -14.08 -23.75
C HIS A 642 -18.66 -13.90 -24.41
N LEU A 643 -18.14 -14.97 -25.05
CA LEU A 643 -16.91 -14.90 -25.85
C LEU A 643 -17.17 -14.18 -27.18
N ILE A 644 -16.29 -13.25 -27.56
CA ILE A 644 -16.29 -12.61 -28.90
C ILE A 644 -15.71 -13.58 -29.94
N TYR A 645 -14.71 -14.36 -29.54
CA TYR A 645 -13.99 -15.28 -30.45
C TYR A 645 -14.23 -16.73 -30.01
N PRO A 646 -14.51 -17.65 -30.97
CA PRO A 646 -14.67 -19.07 -30.64
C PRO A 646 -13.42 -19.71 -30.02
N ASP A 647 -12.24 -19.28 -30.42
CA ASP A 647 -10.97 -19.69 -29.84
C ASP A 647 -10.19 -18.47 -29.34
N ILE A 648 -10.36 -18.16 -28.05
CA ILE A 648 -9.74 -17.01 -27.38
C ILE A 648 -8.19 -17.07 -27.40
N ARG A 649 -7.59 -18.25 -27.50
CA ARG A 649 -6.13 -18.41 -27.50
C ARG A 649 -5.48 -17.96 -28.82
N GLN A 650 -6.22 -17.97 -29.91
CA GLN A 650 -5.74 -17.53 -31.20
C GLN A 650 -5.98 -16.04 -31.48
N ALA A 651 -6.78 -15.39 -30.65
CA ALA A 651 -7.04 -13.98 -30.79
C ALA A 651 -5.89 -13.14 -30.15
N ALA A 652 -5.58 -12.00 -30.74
CA ALA A 652 -4.54 -11.09 -30.28
C ALA A 652 -5.00 -9.64 -30.50
N ALA A 653 -6.04 -9.22 -29.75
CA ALA A 653 -6.53 -7.84 -29.81
C ALA A 653 -5.42 -6.86 -29.37
N PRO A 654 -5.27 -5.70 -30.05
CA PRO A 654 -4.19 -4.76 -29.75
C PRO A 654 -4.49 -3.92 -28.50
N VAL A 655 -3.44 -3.63 -27.73
CA VAL A 655 -3.45 -2.73 -26.57
C VAL A 655 -2.44 -1.61 -26.79
N GLU A 656 -2.83 -0.36 -26.54
CA GLU A 656 -1.90 0.77 -26.57
C GLU A 656 -0.96 0.70 -25.37
N VAL A 657 0.33 0.87 -25.61
CA VAL A 657 1.39 0.98 -24.60
C VAL A 657 2.22 2.21 -24.92
N TYR A 658 2.60 2.95 -23.90
CA TYR A 658 3.59 4.02 -24.01
C TYR A 658 4.94 3.53 -23.49
N LEU A 659 5.97 3.63 -24.28
CA LEU A 659 7.35 3.36 -23.88
C LEU A 659 8.04 4.70 -23.58
N PRO A 660 8.32 5.03 -22.31
CA PRO A 660 8.95 6.28 -21.93
C PRO A 660 10.26 6.56 -22.64
N ALA A 661 10.50 7.85 -22.91
CA ALA A 661 11.67 8.34 -23.61
C ALA A 661 12.97 8.19 -22.80
N GLY A 662 14.14 8.35 -23.47
CA GLY A 662 15.46 8.36 -22.83
C GLY A 662 16.09 6.98 -22.64
N THR A 663 15.42 5.91 -23.04
CA THR A 663 15.94 4.55 -22.99
C THR A 663 15.34 3.67 -24.08
N ALA A 664 15.93 2.51 -24.32
CA ALA A 664 15.29 1.45 -25.10
C ALA A 664 14.63 0.42 -24.17
N TRP A 665 13.71 -0.34 -24.71
CA TRP A 665 12.90 -1.33 -24.05
C TRP A 665 12.97 -2.66 -24.78
N TYR A 666 12.81 -3.75 -24.03
CA TYR A 666 12.66 -5.09 -24.56
C TYR A 666 11.26 -5.58 -24.26
N ASP A 667 10.49 -5.96 -25.30
CA ASP A 667 9.24 -6.69 -25.06
C ASP A 667 9.58 -7.99 -24.30
N PHE A 668 8.99 -8.15 -23.13
CA PHE A 668 9.30 -9.26 -22.22
C PHE A 668 9.04 -10.64 -22.86
N TRP A 669 8.03 -10.72 -23.72
CA TRP A 669 7.61 -11.99 -24.30
C TRP A 669 8.43 -12.40 -25.51
N THR A 670 8.81 -11.44 -26.34
CA THR A 670 9.50 -11.69 -27.63
C THR A 670 10.99 -11.36 -27.61
N ASN A 671 11.45 -10.62 -26.59
CA ASN A 671 12.81 -10.03 -26.48
C ASN A 671 13.15 -9.07 -27.64
N GLU A 672 12.15 -8.55 -28.34
CA GLU A 672 12.35 -7.50 -29.34
C GLU A 672 12.75 -6.20 -28.66
N ARG A 673 13.83 -5.57 -29.15
CA ARG A 673 14.29 -4.26 -28.67
C ARG A 673 13.56 -3.15 -29.41
N ILE A 674 13.00 -2.21 -28.66
CA ILE A 674 12.20 -1.08 -29.16
C ILE A 674 12.72 0.20 -28.51
N ASP A 675 12.91 1.26 -29.30
CA ASP A 675 13.31 2.56 -28.76
C ASP A 675 12.11 3.23 -28.07
N GLY A 676 12.37 3.90 -26.93
CA GLY A 676 11.36 4.63 -26.17
C GLY A 676 10.93 5.95 -26.83
N GLY A 677 10.09 6.71 -26.13
CA GLY A 677 9.50 7.97 -26.59
C GLY A 677 8.35 7.77 -27.59
N ARG A 678 7.65 6.63 -27.53
CA ARG A 678 6.57 6.32 -28.49
C ARG A 678 5.43 5.53 -27.89
N LYS A 679 4.26 5.72 -28.47
CA LYS A 679 3.11 4.82 -28.31
C LYS A 679 3.16 3.72 -29.36
N LEU A 680 2.72 2.53 -29.00
CA LEU A 680 2.58 1.41 -29.92
C LEU A 680 1.32 0.60 -29.61
N MET A 681 0.77 -0.05 -30.61
CA MET A 681 -0.34 -0.99 -30.49
C MET A 681 0.25 -2.41 -30.46
N ARG A 682 0.29 -3.00 -29.27
CA ARG A 682 0.85 -4.34 -29.09
C ARG A 682 -0.26 -5.40 -29.19
N PRO A 683 -0.12 -6.42 -30.05
CA PRO A 683 -0.99 -7.59 -29.98
C PRO A 683 -0.92 -8.22 -28.57
N CYS A 684 -2.07 -8.49 -27.99
CA CYS A 684 -2.16 -8.91 -26.59
C CYS A 684 -3.04 -10.17 -26.46
N PRO A 685 -2.53 -11.37 -26.79
CA PRO A 685 -3.27 -12.61 -26.58
C PRO A 685 -3.62 -12.78 -25.10
N ILE A 686 -4.63 -13.60 -24.80
CA ILE A 686 -5.07 -13.83 -23.42
C ILE A 686 -3.93 -14.34 -22.52
N THR A 687 -2.95 -15.02 -23.10
CA THR A 687 -1.77 -15.55 -22.41
C THR A 687 -0.74 -14.50 -22.03
N GLU A 688 -0.86 -13.27 -22.54
CA GLU A 688 0.12 -12.21 -22.36
C GLU A 688 -0.52 -10.93 -21.85
N MET A 689 0.16 -10.26 -20.94
CA MET A 689 -0.05 -8.87 -20.55
C MET A 689 1.16 -8.08 -21.05
N PRO A 690 1.00 -6.87 -21.59
CA PRO A 690 2.15 -6.08 -22.02
C PRO A 690 3.09 -5.79 -20.85
N VAL A 691 4.33 -6.26 -20.96
CA VAL A 691 5.43 -6.04 -20.04
C VAL A 691 6.67 -5.76 -20.87
N TYR A 692 7.45 -4.74 -20.49
CA TYR A 692 8.69 -4.37 -21.14
C TYR A 692 9.82 -4.25 -20.13
N VAL A 693 11.01 -4.66 -20.52
CA VAL A 693 12.20 -4.55 -19.68
C VAL A 693 13.09 -3.43 -20.19
N ARG A 694 13.48 -2.54 -19.31
CA ARG A 694 14.35 -1.40 -19.61
C ARG A 694 15.73 -1.88 -20.03
N ALA A 695 16.31 -1.29 -21.09
CA ALA A 695 17.71 -1.54 -21.44
C ALA A 695 18.65 -1.18 -20.27
N GLY A 696 19.71 -1.96 -20.09
CA GLY A 696 20.59 -1.89 -18.93
C GLY A 696 20.14 -2.74 -17.74
N SER A 697 18.92 -3.27 -17.74
CA SER A 697 18.43 -4.10 -16.62
C SER A 697 19.22 -5.39 -16.47
N ILE A 698 19.41 -5.80 -15.20
CA ILE A 698 19.95 -7.10 -14.82
C ILE A 698 18.93 -7.73 -13.88
N MET A 699 18.41 -8.90 -14.24
CA MET A 699 17.32 -9.54 -13.51
C MET A 699 17.67 -10.97 -13.13
N PRO A 700 17.69 -11.29 -11.82
CA PRO A 700 17.83 -12.66 -11.35
C PRO A 700 16.49 -13.40 -11.44
N TRP A 701 16.53 -14.64 -11.90
CA TRP A 701 15.40 -15.56 -12.01
C TRP A 701 15.68 -16.84 -11.24
N GLY A 702 14.71 -17.22 -10.40
CA GLY A 702 14.77 -18.39 -9.55
C GLY A 702 14.32 -19.68 -10.23
N PRO A 703 14.41 -20.81 -9.51
CA PRO A 703 13.91 -22.11 -9.97
C PRO A 703 12.36 -22.12 -9.98
N GLU A 704 11.78 -23.10 -10.70
CA GLU A 704 10.38 -23.46 -10.52
C GLU A 704 10.20 -24.16 -9.18
N VAL A 705 9.23 -23.71 -8.40
CA VAL A 705 8.95 -24.17 -7.04
C VAL A 705 7.45 -24.16 -6.75
N GLN A 706 7.03 -24.93 -5.73
CA GLN A 706 5.66 -24.97 -5.21
C GLN A 706 5.44 -24.02 -4.01
N TYR A 707 6.52 -23.61 -3.36
CA TYR A 707 6.55 -22.62 -2.30
C TYR A 707 7.93 -21.97 -2.24
N SER A 708 8.02 -20.78 -1.73
CA SER A 708 9.21 -19.91 -1.84
C SER A 708 10.50 -20.49 -1.27
N SER A 709 10.41 -21.37 -0.28
CA SER A 709 11.55 -22.03 0.40
C SER A 709 11.85 -23.45 -0.08
N GLU A 710 11.19 -23.93 -1.17
CA GLU A 710 11.34 -25.31 -1.64
C GLU A 710 12.75 -25.62 -2.13
N LYS A 711 13.34 -24.69 -2.85
CA LYS A 711 14.69 -24.84 -3.41
C LYS A 711 15.55 -23.63 -3.04
N PRO A 712 16.83 -23.85 -2.75
CA PRO A 712 17.76 -22.74 -2.56
C PRO A 712 18.00 -21.99 -3.87
N TRP A 713 18.50 -20.75 -3.77
CA TRP A 713 18.92 -19.95 -4.92
C TRP A 713 20.38 -20.21 -5.31
N ASP A 714 20.76 -21.47 -5.35
CA ASP A 714 22.12 -21.91 -5.67
C ASP A 714 22.38 -22.01 -7.18
N ASP A 715 21.32 -21.96 -7.99
CA ASP A 715 21.36 -21.97 -9.45
C ASP A 715 20.40 -20.91 -10.00
N LEU A 716 20.90 -19.70 -10.24
CA LEU A 716 20.09 -18.58 -10.71
C LEU A 716 20.40 -18.25 -12.17
N GLU A 717 19.35 -17.98 -12.96
CA GLU A 717 19.46 -17.37 -14.27
C GLU A 717 19.58 -15.83 -14.09
N ILE A 718 20.60 -15.23 -14.67
CA ILE A 718 20.85 -13.77 -14.63
C ILE A 718 20.67 -13.21 -16.04
N ARG A 719 19.59 -12.52 -16.27
CA ARG A 719 19.26 -11.90 -17.56
C ARG A 719 19.82 -10.48 -17.61
N VAL A 720 20.67 -10.23 -18.60
CA VAL A 720 21.22 -8.90 -18.90
C VAL A 720 20.57 -8.39 -20.19
N TYR A 721 19.98 -7.20 -20.13
CA TYR A 721 19.31 -6.53 -21.23
C TYR A 721 20.20 -5.41 -21.76
N PRO A 722 20.99 -5.62 -22.84
CA PRO A 722 21.96 -4.65 -23.34
C PRO A 722 21.34 -3.33 -23.81
N GLY A 723 22.16 -2.34 -24.14
CA GLY A 723 21.75 -1.06 -24.71
C GLY A 723 21.83 0.14 -23.78
N ALA A 724 22.20 -0.08 -22.51
CA ALA A 724 22.58 0.93 -21.55
C ALA A 724 23.40 0.27 -20.41
N ASP A 725 24.17 1.07 -19.67
CA ASP A 725 24.81 0.62 -18.44
C ASP A 725 23.75 0.24 -17.41
N GLY A 726 24.07 -0.73 -16.55
CA GLY A 726 23.11 -1.24 -15.58
C GLY A 726 23.70 -1.75 -14.28
N LYS A 727 22.84 -1.76 -13.27
CA LYS A 727 23.20 -2.25 -11.94
C LYS A 727 22.01 -2.96 -11.30
N PHE A 728 22.29 -4.06 -10.61
CA PHE A 728 21.31 -4.74 -9.74
C PHE A 728 22.01 -5.28 -8.49
N VAL A 729 21.34 -5.29 -7.37
CA VAL A 729 21.84 -5.84 -6.11
C VAL A 729 20.95 -7.00 -5.67
N LEU A 730 21.49 -8.20 -5.71
CA LEU A 730 20.82 -9.38 -5.16
C LEU A 730 20.93 -9.32 -3.61
N TYR A 731 19.78 -9.23 -2.96
CA TYR A 731 19.63 -9.25 -1.51
C TYR A 731 19.23 -10.65 -1.05
N GLU A 732 19.85 -11.11 0.02
CA GLU A 732 19.47 -12.38 0.67
C GLU A 732 19.69 -12.30 2.17
N ASP A 733 18.75 -12.89 2.93
CA ASP A 733 18.83 -13.10 4.37
C ASP A 733 18.25 -14.47 4.74
N ARG A 734 17.87 -14.68 5.99
CA ARG A 734 17.26 -15.95 6.45
C ARG A 734 15.85 -16.20 5.92
N GLY A 735 15.25 -15.26 5.19
CA GLY A 735 13.87 -15.32 4.71
C GLY A 735 12.82 -14.94 5.75
N ASP A 736 13.13 -14.91 7.04
CA ASP A 736 12.30 -14.44 8.14
C ASP A 736 13.17 -14.03 9.33
N GLY A 737 12.57 -13.46 10.38
CA GLY A 737 13.26 -12.93 11.56
C GLY A 737 13.80 -11.51 11.36
N TYR A 738 14.30 -10.93 12.45
CA TYR A 738 14.73 -9.52 12.49
C TYR A 738 16.26 -9.35 12.48
N GLU A 739 17.00 -10.39 12.15
CA GLU A 739 18.46 -10.33 12.11
C GLU A 739 19.00 -9.40 11.03
N TYR A 740 18.20 -9.13 9.99
CA TYR A 740 18.52 -8.14 8.95
C TYR A 740 18.75 -6.73 9.53
N GLU A 741 18.01 -6.34 10.57
CA GLU A 741 18.18 -5.05 11.25
C GLU A 741 19.58 -4.91 11.92
N ARG A 742 20.24 -6.02 12.15
CA ARG A 742 21.61 -6.10 12.70
C ARG A 742 22.66 -6.40 11.63
N GLY A 743 22.31 -6.19 10.35
CA GLY A 743 23.20 -6.40 9.22
C GLY A 743 23.44 -7.88 8.84
N GLN A 744 22.59 -8.81 9.32
CA GLN A 744 22.68 -10.21 8.94
C GLN A 744 21.92 -10.49 7.62
N TYR A 745 22.51 -10.03 6.55
CA TYR A 745 22.09 -10.26 5.16
C TYR A 745 23.31 -10.23 4.25
N THR A 746 23.14 -10.62 3.00
CA THR A 746 24.19 -10.48 1.97
C THR A 746 23.70 -9.64 0.80
N LEU A 747 24.63 -8.88 0.21
CA LEU A 747 24.45 -8.12 -1.02
C LEU A 747 25.47 -8.57 -2.04
N THR A 748 24.99 -8.98 -3.23
CA THR A 748 25.84 -9.27 -4.40
C THR A 748 25.45 -8.31 -5.50
N GLU A 749 26.35 -7.41 -5.86
CA GLU A 749 26.12 -6.40 -6.89
C GLU A 749 26.48 -6.93 -8.27
N PHE A 750 25.60 -6.78 -9.23
CA PHE A 750 25.85 -7.00 -10.66
C PHE A 750 25.95 -5.65 -11.34
N ARG A 751 26.96 -5.44 -12.16
CA ARG A 751 27.17 -4.23 -12.98
C ARG A 751 27.39 -4.61 -14.42
N TRP A 752 26.61 -4.03 -15.32
CA TRP A 752 26.80 -4.13 -16.76
C TRP A 752 27.33 -2.82 -17.32
N ASN A 753 28.46 -2.88 -18.03
CA ASN A 753 28.95 -1.77 -18.84
C ASN A 753 28.70 -2.10 -20.31
N ASP A 754 27.79 -1.35 -20.94
CA ASP A 754 27.33 -1.65 -22.28
C ASP A 754 28.37 -1.35 -23.35
N ALA A 755 29.14 -0.26 -23.21
CA ALA A 755 30.16 0.17 -24.15
C ALA A 755 31.30 -0.87 -24.26
N THR A 756 31.69 -1.49 -23.14
CA THR A 756 32.75 -2.51 -23.13
C THR A 756 32.21 -3.93 -23.19
N ARG A 757 30.88 -4.10 -23.17
CA ARG A 757 30.21 -5.41 -23.14
C ARG A 757 30.69 -6.25 -21.95
N THR A 758 30.81 -5.66 -20.78
CA THR A 758 31.40 -6.28 -19.61
C THR A 758 30.38 -6.40 -18.47
N LEU A 759 30.19 -7.61 -17.95
CA LEU A 759 29.43 -7.89 -16.74
C LEU A 759 30.43 -8.13 -15.58
N THR A 760 30.25 -7.39 -14.49
CA THR A 760 30.97 -7.62 -13.23
C THR A 760 29.98 -8.10 -12.18
N ILE A 761 30.26 -9.25 -11.58
CA ILE A 761 29.61 -9.77 -10.38
C ILE A 761 30.54 -9.40 -9.22
N GLY A 762 30.14 -8.43 -8.40
CA GLY A 762 30.96 -7.90 -7.32
C GLY A 762 31.19 -8.92 -6.20
N ALA A 763 32.16 -8.65 -5.34
CA ALA A 763 32.37 -9.43 -4.14
C ALA A 763 31.13 -9.36 -3.23
N ARG A 764 30.71 -10.50 -2.69
CA ARG A 764 29.58 -10.57 -1.76
C ARG A 764 29.88 -9.79 -0.48
N LYS A 765 29.00 -8.88 -0.11
CA LYS A 765 29.07 -8.08 1.13
C LYS A 765 28.12 -8.67 2.16
N GLY A 766 28.53 -8.68 3.43
CA GLY A 766 27.73 -9.16 4.54
C GLY A 766 27.74 -10.68 4.71
N LYS A 767 27.03 -11.15 5.71
CA LYS A 767 26.88 -12.57 6.05
C LYS A 767 25.65 -12.80 6.91
N TYR A 768 25.08 -14.02 6.85
CA TYR A 768 24.06 -14.50 7.76
C TYR A 768 24.22 -16.02 7.97
N PRO A 769 23.64 -16.59 9.05
CA PRO A 769 23.76 -18.03 9.32
C PRO A 769 23.16 -18.88 8.20
N LYS A 770 23.85 -19.92 7.77
CA LYS A 770 23.45 -20.86 6.71
C LYS A 770 23.31 -20.22 5.31
N MET A 771 23.95 -19.07 5.05
CA MET A 771 23.99 -18.49 3.71
C MET A 771 24.65 -19.43 2.70
N LEU A 772 24.27 -19.32 1.43
CA LEU A 772 24.95 -20.03 0.35
C LEU A 772 26.35 -19.47 0.15
N THR A 773 27.37 -20.30 0.29
CA THR A 773 28.77 -19.91 0.09
C THR A 773 29.22 -20.05 -1.37
N HIS A 774 28.64 -21.01 -2.08
CA HIS A 774 28.89 -21.29 -3.49
C HIS A 774 27.56 -21.36 -4.23
N ARG A 775 27.53 -20.86 -5.45
CA ARG A 775 26.38 -20.96 -6.34
C ARG A 775 26.78 -20.84 -7.81
N ARG A 776 25.88 -21.18 -8.68
CA ARG A 776 26.00 -21.03 -10.12
C ARG A 776 25.13 -19.88 -10.61
N PHE A 777 25.69 -19.04 -11.48
CA PHE A 777 24.94 -18.05 -12.24
C PHE A 777 24.95 -18.41 -13.72
N ASN A 778 23.79 -18.59 -14.30
CA ASN A 778 23.57 -18.82 -15.71
C ASN A 778 23.29 -17.47 -16.38
N ILE A 779 24.29 -16.89 -16.99
CA ILE A 779 24.16 -15.55 -17.60
C ILE A 779 23.50 -15.68 -18.96
N VAL A 780 22.46 -14.91 -19.16
CA VAL A 780 21.73 -14.76 -20.43
C VAL A 780 21.91 -13.34 -20.94
N MET A 781 22.55 -13.20 -22.08
CA MET A 781 22.55 -11.93 -22.83
C MET A 781 21.26 -11.89 -23.66
N VAL A 782 20.29 -11.08 -23.21
CA VAL A 782 18.96 -11.06 -23.83
C VAL A 782 19.00 -10.46 -25.23
N GLY A 783 18.34 -11.11 -26.14
CA GLY A 783 18.15 -10.71 -27.54
C GLY A 783 17.10 -11.59 -28.18
N LYS A 784 16.77 -11.33 -29.45
CA LYS A 784 15.66 -11.96 -30.18
C LYS A 784 15.70 -13.51 -30.15
N ASP A 785 16.89 -14.09 -30.13
CA ASP A 785 17.09 -15.57 -30.24
C ASP A 785 17.39 -16.20 -28.84
N SER A 786 17.21 -15.47 -27.76
CA SER A 786 17.52 -15.96 -26.40
C SER A 786 16.40 -16.79 -25.77
N GLY A 787 15.23 -16.83 -26.37
CA GLY A 787 14.06 -17.56 -25.87
C GLY A 787 12.89 -16.65 -25.53
N ARG A 788 11.91 -17.18 -24.82
CA ARG A 788 10.71 -16.45 -24.38
C ARG A 788 10.89 -15.99 -22.92
N GLY A 789 10.40 -14.76 -22.58
CA GLY A 789 10.64 -14.15 -21.28
C GLY A 789 10.10 -14.90 -20.08
N ASP A 790 8.99 -15.62 -20.21
CA ASP A 790 8.36 -16.42 -19.15
C ASP A 790 9.00 -17.81 -18.96
N GLY A 791 9.80 -18.27 -19.92
CA GLY A 791 10.49 -19.57 -19.91
C GLY A 791 11.95 -19.48 -19.49
N ALA A 792 12.62 -20.62 -19.51
CA ALA A 792 14.07 -20.70 -19.44
C ALA A 792 14.67 -20.17 -20.74
N MET A 793 15.69 -19.32 -20.63
CA MET A 793 16.34 -18.73 -21.79
C MET A 793 17.66 -19.44 -22.13
N LYS A 794 18.14 -19.21 -23.34
CA LYS A 794 19.43 -19.73 -23.82
C LYS A 794 20.58 -19.13 -23.03
N VAL A 795 21.23 -19.94 -22.21
CA VAL A 795 22.38 -19.53 -21.41
C VAL A 795 23.56 -19.16 -22.33
N THR A 796 24.08 -17.93 -22.14
CA THR A 796 25.26 -17.46 -22.87
C THR A 796 26.54 -17.93 -22.18
N ARG A 797 26.56 -17.91 -20.86
CA ARG A 797 27.69 -18.34 -20.04
C ARG A 797 27.27 -18.78 -18.65
N THR A 798 27.85 -19.87 -18.15
CA THR A 798 27.68 -20.28 -16.75
C THR A 798 28.92 -19.91 -15.94
N VAL A 799 28.71 -19.46 -14.71
CA VAL A 799 29.75 -18.96 -13.80
C VAL A 799 29.57 -19.57 -12.42
N GLU A 800 30.61 -20.20 -11.90
CA GLU A 800 30.68 -20.60 -10.50
C GLU A 800 31.09 -19.40 -9.63
N TYR A 801 30.26 -19.08 -8.62
CA TYR A 801 30.48 -17.91 -7.76
C TYR A 801 30.64 -18.34 -6.31
N ASN A 802 31.75 -17.94 -5.70
CA ASN A 802 32.11 -18.25 -4.32
C ASN A 802 32.21 -17.02 -3.41
N GLY A 803 31.64 -15.90 -3.83
CA GLY A 803 31.65 -14.63 -3.09
C GLY A 803 32.80 -13.68 -3.48
N LYS A 804 33.69 -14.07 -4.38
CA LYS A 804 34.75 -13.18 -4.91
C LYS A 804 34.27 -12.49 -6.18
N GLU A 805 34.80 -11.30 -6.44
CA GLU A 805 34.47 -10.56 -7.68
C GLU A 805 34.91 -11.33 -8.92
N ILE A 806 34.04 -11.33 -9.92
CA ILE A 806 34.26 -11.93 -11.25
C ILE A 806 33.87 -10.91 -12.31
N THR A 807 34.75 -10.67 -13.28
CA THR A 807 34.47 -9.81 -14.45
C THR A 807 34.58 -10.63 -15.71
N MET A 808 33.63 -10.46 -16.63
CA MET A 808 33.57 -11.18 -17.89
C MET A 808 33.12 -10.30 -19.03
N LYS A 809 33.69 -10.49 -20.23
CA LYS A 809 33.31 -9.79 -21.46
C LYS A 809 32.43 -10.70 -22.33
N PHE A 810 31.44 -10.08 -23.02
CA PHE A 810 30.49 -10.75 -23.93
C PHE A 810 30.54 -10.20 -25.34
#